data_a895d643237ea00f13800e3c8eebad00
#
_entry.id   a895d643237ea00f13800e3c8eebad00
#
_cell.length_a   1.000
_cell.length_b   1.000
_cell.length_c   1.000
_cell.angle_alpha   90.00
_cell.angle_beta   90.00
_cell.angle_gamma   90.00
#
_symmetry.space_group_name_H-M   'P 1'
#
loop_
_entity.id
_entity.type
_entity.pdbx_description
1 polymer ?
#
loop_
_entity_poly.entity_id
_entity_poly.type
_entity_poly.pdbx_seq_one_letter_code
_entity_poly.pdbx_strand_id
1 'polypeptide(L)'
;MAKATKKETPLMTQYNTIKAKYPDALLLFRVGDFYETFGQDAVRTSQILGIVLTKRANGDGHIELAGFPHHSVDSYLPKLVRAGIRVAICDQLEDPKTVKGIVKRGVTELVTPGVTFNDQVLTSKKNNFLLSLHKEKEKYGIAMVDVSTGEFLVSEGNLDKILHIINTFDPSEIIYQRSVQIPDQLKNRNVFKLEDWAYQYNFAYEKLTNQFRTNSLKGFGVEGLPLAITAAGAIFAYLVEDTHHKLLAHITKIQIIPQEDYLMMDHFTLRNLEIVYPSHPKGKSLLDIIDKTSTPMGGRLLRRRIILPLKSVEEIGRRLSLIDFLNENDQLKYEISELLRAISDLDRLMGKLAAEKISPKELGYLRQSLINIQKIKGLLHPHADVLAWLEPLNSLDELIQLLENHLNEELPVNLAKGNVIKQKISEELDHLRGLQNKGRGFLDEMCQREVERTGITSLKIDFNNVFGYFIEVRNTHKDKVPGDWIRKQTLVNAERYITEELKEYESQILGAEEKISVLENQLYRKVCSDTMIYMDRIQENSNIIAQLDVAVGLSELAVSESYTKPVLNDGFSIDLKEARHPIIENALPLGEKYIPNDIFLDKDSQQIIMVTGPNMAGKSAILRQTAIVCLMAQIGSFVPAKYAEIGVLDKIFTRVGASDNISAGESTFMVEMNEAAYILNNISDRSLILLDEIGRGTSTYDGVSIAWAIAEYLHQHPTQAKTLFATHYHELNEMTVNFDRVKNFHVSIQENKGNIIFLRKLIPGGSEHSFGIHVAKLAGMPSKVVNRANDILKTLEASRSQSGSSENIKRVTEENMQLSFFQLDDPVLENIREELTKIDINTLTPIEALMKLNSIKKMIGK
;
A
#
# COMPACT_ATOMS: atom_id res chain seq x y z
N MET A 1 -31.49 11.43 45.43
CA MET A 1 -30.17 11.67 46.01
C MET A 1 -29.28 12.16 44.91
N ALA A 2 -28.94 13.46 44.88
CA ALA A 2 -28.01 14.02 43.91
C ALA A 2 -26.62 13.45 44.19
N LYS A 3 -25.99 12.83 43.17
CA LYS A 3 -24.59 12.40 43.22
C LYS A 3 -23.74 13.66 43.43
N ALA A 4 -23.04 13.73 44.55
CA ALA A 4 -22.05 14.75 44.83
C ALA A 4 -21.05 14.75 43.69
N THR A 5 -20.93 15.88 42.97
CA THR A 5 -19.93 16.10 41.96
C THR A 5 -18.55 16.05 42.60
N LYS A 6 -17.78 15.01 42.32
CA LYS A 6 -16.38 14.91 42.73
C LYS A 6 -15.67 16.17 42.26
N LYS A 7 -15.00 16.89 43.15
CA LYS A 7 -14.21 18.08 42.81
C LYS A 7 -13.02 17.65 41.97
N GLU A 8 -13.09 17.84 40.64
CA GLU A 8 -11.98 17.60 39.76
C GLU A 8 -10.92 18.68 39.90
N THR A 9 -9.66 18.33 39.67
CA THR A 9 -8.59 19.34 39.59
C THR A 9 -8.78 20.24 38.37
N PRO A 10 -8.41 21.52 38.44
CA PRO A 10 -8.56 22.45 37.30
C PRO A 10 -7.87 21.98 36.02
N LEU A 11 -6.76 21.24 36.14
CA LEU A 11 -6.07 20.60 34.98
C LEU A 11 -6.98 19.55 34.32
N MET A 12 -7.62 18.70 35.12
CA MET A 12 -8.52 17.66 34.61
C MET A 12 -9.81 18.25 34.03
N THR A 13 -10.30 19.34 34.58
CA THR A 13 -11.43 20.09 33.98
C THR A 13 -11.06 20.59 32.58
N GLN A 14 -9.86 21.14 32.41
CA GLN A 14 -9.36 21.60 31.10
C GLN A 14 -9.21 20.39 30.14
N TYR A 15 -8.61 19.28 30.59
CA TYR A 15 -8.47 18.05 29.82
C TYR A 15 -9.84 17.54 29.34
N ASN A 16 -10.79 17.37 30.25
CA ASN A 16 -12.13 16.86 29.97
C ASN A 16 -12.89 17.75 28.97
N THR A 17 -12.75 19.08 29.12
CA THR A 17 -13.35 20.04 28.20
C THR A 17 -12.79 19.92 26.76
N ILE A 18 -11.50 19.68 26.64
CA ILE A 18 -10.86 19.47 25.33
C ILE A 18 -11.19 18.07 24.80
N LYS A 19 -11.11 17.02 25.62
CA LYS A 19 -11.45 15.65 25.24
C LYS A 19 -12.89 15.52 24.75
N ALA A 20 -13.82 16.25 25.31
CA ALA A 20 -15.23 16.26 24.89
C ALA A 20 -15.42 16.78 23.44
N LYS A 21 -14.50 17.60 22.94
CA LYS A 21 -14.50 18.05 21.54
C LYS A 21 -13.92 17.02 20.58
N TYR A 22 -13.06 16.12 21.06
CA TYR A 22 -12.38 15.07 20.29
C TYR A 22 -12.60 13.69 20.93
N PRO A 23 -13.87 13.21 21.04
CA PRO A 23 -14.19 12.00 21.79
C PRO A 23 -13.51 10.75 21.20
N ASP A 24 -13.37 10.69 19.88
CA ASP A 24 -12.83 9.56 19.13
C ASP A 24 -11.30 9.61 18.94
N ALA A 25 -10.64 10.70 19.37
CA ALA A 25 -9.19 10.84 19.27
C ALA A 25 -8.52 10.63 20.63
N LEU A 26 -7.38 9.97 20.63
CA LEU A 26 -6.50 9.88 21.79
C LEU A 26 -5.87 11.27 22.02
N LEU A 27 -6.01 11.84 23.21
CA LEU A 27 -5.54 13.18 23.52
C LEU A 27 -4.15 13.14 24.16
N LEU A 28 -3.12 13.55 23.43
CA LEU A 28 -1.79 13.84 23.98
C LEU A 28 -1.79 15.23 24.59
N PHE A 29 -1.89 15.32 25.90
CA PHE A 29 -2.07 16.55 26.62
C PHE A 29 -0.75 17.03 27.24
N ARG A 30 -0.24 18.19 26.83
CA ARG A 30 1.03 18.73 27.30
C ARG A 30 0.98 19.17 28.74
N VAL A 31 1.78 18.54 29.60
CA VAL A 31 1.95 18.90 30.99
C VAL A 31 3.44 19.07 31.28
N GLY A 32 3.89 20.32 31.36
CA GLY A 32 5.33 20.61 31.45
C GLY A 32 6.11 20.02 30.27
N ASP A 33 7.08 19.16 30.60
CA ASP A 33 7.95 18.51 29.60
C ASP A 33 7.42 17.18 29.08
N PHE A 34 6.17 16.79 29.44
CA PHE A 34 5.59 15.53 29.04
C PHE A 34 4.31 15.75 28.21
N TYR A 35 4.05 14.81 27.30
CA TYR A 35 2.70 14.51 26.83
C TYR A 35 2.11 13.42 27.71
N GLU A 36 1.01 13.73 28.39
CA GLU A 36 0.27 12.83 29.27
C GLU A 36 -1.06 12.45 28.64
N THR A 37 -1.48 11.21 28.84
CA THR A 37 -2.82 10.69 28.50
C THR A 37 -3.50 10.19 29.77
N PHE A 38 -4.83 10.31 29.84
CA PHE A 38 -5.60 9.98 31.04
C PHE A 38 -6.71 8.99 30.77
N GLY A 39 -7.09 8.21 31.81
CA GLY A 39 -8.19 7.26 31.74
C GLY A 39 -8.02 6.20 30.67
N GLN A 40 -9.04 5.99 29.84
CA GLN A 40 -9.00 5.00 28.75
C GLN A 40 -7.92 5.29 27.70
N ASP A 41 -7.64 6.56 27.44
CA ASP A 41 -6.55 6.94 26.53
C ASP A 41 -5.19 6.49 27.09
N ALA A 42 -5.00 6.58 28.42
CA ALA A 42 -3.76 6.11 29.07
C ALA A 42 -3.57 4.60 28.95
N VAL A 43 -4.64 3.83 29.15
CA VAL A 43 -4.62 2.37 29.00
C VAL A 43 -4.24 1.98 27.58
N ARG A 44 -4.88 2.57 26.56
CA ARG A 44 -4.56 2.34 25.13
C ARG A 44 -3.12 2.74 24.79
N THR A 45 -2.70 3.92 25.27
CA THR A 45 -1.33 4.41 25.04
C THR A 45 -0.30 3.46 25.60
N SER A 46 -0.51 3.01 26.86
CA SER A 46 0.38 2.05 27.52
C SER A 46 0.49 0.73 26.73
N GLN A 47 -0.64 0.19 26.29
CA GLN A 47 -0.67 -1.07 25.56
C GLN A 47 0.04 -0.99 24.20
N ILE A 48 -0.19 0.09 23.43
CA ILE A 48 0.37 0.24 22.08
C ILE A 48 1.85 0.60 22.13
N LEU A 49 2.23 1.51 23.03
CA LEU A 49 3.60 2.02 23.13
C LEU A 49 4.52 1.16 24.00
N GLY A 50 3.97 0.27 24.84
CA GLY A 50 4.74 -0.52 25.80
C GLY A 50 5.32 0.32 26.94
N ILE A 51 4.70 1.47 27.28
CA ILE A 51 5.14 2.36 28.36
C ILE A 51 4.33 2.08 29.64
N VAL A 52 4.88 2.51 30.77
CA VAL A 52 4.30 2.24 32.10
C VAL A 52 2.96 2.95 32.27
N LEU A 53 1.94 2.21 32.69
CA LEU A 53 0.66 2.75 33.13
C LEU A 53 0.77 3.07 34.63
N THR A 54 0.58 4.34 34.99
CA THR A 54 0.59 4.85 36.36
C THR A 54 -0.76 5.44 36.75
N LYS A 55 -0.85 6.02 37.91
CA LYS A 55 -2.07 6.71 38.41
C LYS A 55 -1.70 8.11 38.92
N ARG A 56 -2.55 9.09 38.60
CA ARG A 56 -2.46 10.46 39.07
C ARG A 56 -3.61 10.77 40.02
N ALA A 57 -3.33 11.49 41.09
CA ALA A 57 -4.37 11.99 42.00
C ALA A 57 -5.26 13.02 41.27
N ASN A 58 -6.58 12.88 41.40
CA ASN A 58 -7.59 13.76 40.83
C ASN A 58 -8.68 14.03 41.86
N GLY A 59 -8.54 15.11 42.66
CA GLY A 59 -9.37 15.39 43.82
C GLY A 59 -9.36 14.23 44.83
N ASP A 60 -10.52 13.66 45.13
CA ASP A 60 -10.66 12.54 46.08
C ASP A 60 -10.40 11.16 45.44
N GLY A 61 -9.93 11.09 44.21
CA GLY A 61 -9.72 9.85 43.48
C GLY A 61 -8.41 9.80 42.73
N HIS A 62 -8.20 8.71 41.97
CA HIS A 62 -7.08 8.52 41.06
C HIS A 62 -7.58 8.26 39.66
N ILE A 63 -6.84 8.71 38.67
CA ILE A 63 -7.08 8.44 37.24
C ILE A 63 -5.83 7.78 36.63
N GLU A 64 -6.03 6.84 35.73
CA GLU A 64 -4.93 6.22 34.98
C GLU A 64 -4.17 7.27 34.19
N LEU A 65 -2.85 7.14 34.17
CA LEU A 65 -1.91 8.04 33.51
C LEU A 65 -0.87 7.22 32.75
N ALA A 66 -0.65 7.57 31.49
CA ALA A 66 0.53 7.16 30.72
C ALA A 66 1.09 8.39 30.01
N GLY A 67 2.42 8.50 29.93
CA GLY A 67 3.00 9.67 29.28
C GLY A 67 4.46 9.43 28.90
N PHE A 68 4.96 10.31 28.06
CA PHE A 68 6.34 10.31 27.57
C PHE A 68 6.85 11.75 27.40
N PRO A 69 8.17 11.98 27.41
CA PRO A 69 8.74 13.31 27.20
C PRO A 69 8.31 13.93 25.88
N HIS A 70 7.94 15.21 25.87
CA HIS A 70 7.38 15.86 24.67
C HIS A 70 8.35 15.84 23.46
N HIS A 71 9.66 15.93 23.69
CA HIS A 71 10.66 15.86 22.64
C HIS A 71 10.74 14.48 21.97
N SER A 72 10.11 13.46 22.56
CA SER A 72 10.06 12.10 22.00
C SER A 72 8.78 11.82 21.19
N VAL A 73 7.93 12.83 20.96
CA VAL A 73 6.67 12.68 20.24
C VAL A 73 6.87 12.07 18.84
N ASP A 74 7.92 12.44 18.13
CA ASP A 74 8.25 11.91 16.80
C ASP A 74 8.55 10.41 16.81
N SER A 75 8.94 9.83 17.95
CA SER A 75 9.18 8.39 18.07
C SER A 75 7.94 7.60 18.49
N TYR A 76 7.01 8.21 19.23
CA TYR A 76 5.83 7.55 19.79
C TYR A 76 4.55 7.76 18.96
N LEU A 77 4.34 8.97 18.43
CA LEU A 77 3.19 9.29 17.58
C LEU A 77 3.02 8.34 16.39
N PRO A 78 4.08 7.98 15.65
CA PRO A 78 3.96 7.04 14.53
C PRO A 78 3.41 5.66 14.92
N LYS A 79 3.74 5.18 16.12
CA LYS A 79 3.25 3.88 16.59
C LYS A 79 1.74 3.90 16.87
N LEU A 80 1.25 5.01 17.45
CA LEU A 80 -0.18 5.19 17.70
C LEU A 80 -0.97 5.31 16.39
N VAL A 81 -0.48 6.13 15.45
CA VAL A 81 -1.16 6.36 14.17
C VAL A 81 -1.16 5.09 13.31
N ARG A 82 -0.05 4.34 13.26
CA ARG A 82 0.00 3.03 12.56
C ARG A 82 -0.92 1.98 13.18
N ALA A 83 -1.23 2.09 14.46
CA ALA A 83 -2.23 1.25 15.12
C ALA A 83 -3.69 1.68 14.80
N GLY A 84 -3.89 2.62 13.86
CA GLY A 84 -5.19 3.11 13.45
C GLY A 84 -5.80 4.14 14.42
N ILE A 85 -5.02 4.70 15.34
CA ILE A 85 -5.50 5.66 16.33
C ILE A 85 -5.40 7.09 15.80
N ARG A 86 -6.48 7.85 15.92
CA ARG A 86 -6.50 9.30 15.71
C ARG A 86 -5.92 9.97 16.96
N VAL A 87 -4.96 10.86 16.80
CA VAL A 87 -4.22 11.47 17.91
C VAL A 87 -4.34 12.99 17.86
N ALA A 88 -4.99 13.58 18.88
CA ALA A 88 -5.06 15.01 19.06
C ALA A 88 -3.84 15.49 19.89
N ILE A 89 -3.00 16.32 19.30
CA ILE A 89 -1.85 16.92 19.96
C ILE A 89 -2.33 18.22 20.60
N CYS A 90 -2.24 18.29 21.92
CA CYS A 90 -2.70 19.43 22.71
C CYS A 90 -1.50 20.10 23.39
N ASP A 91 -1.13 21.27 22.89
CA ASP A 91 0.00 22.05 23.37
C ASP A 91 -0.41 23.24 24.25
N GLN A 92 0.57 23.80 24.95
CA GLN A 92 0.43 25.04 25.72
C GLN A 92 0.39 26.21 24.72
N LEU A 93 -0.65 27.02 24.79
CA LEU A 93 -0.85 28.20 23.94
C LEU A 93 -0.26 29.50 24.52
N GLU A 94 0.25 29.42 25.75
CA GLU A 94 0.81 30.53 26.52
C GLU A 94 2.14 30.11 27.13
N ASP A 95 3.07 31.05 27.30
CA ASP A 95 4.34 30.77 27.98
C ASP A 95 4.08 30.58 29.50
N PRO A 96 4.46 29.40 30.04
CA PRO A 96 4.30 29.10 31.47
C PRO A 96 4.95 30.14 32.41
N LYS A 97 5.98 30.84 31.93
CA LYS A 97 6.70 31.87 32.71
C LYS A 97 5.93 33.18 32.85
N THR A 98 4.96 33.43 31.97
CA THR A 98 4.21 34.72 31.96
C THR A 98 2.84 34.62 32.63
N VAL A 99 2.34 33.43 32.96
CA VAL A 99 0.98 33.19 33.44
C VAL A 99 0.97 32.80 34.94
N LYS A 100 0.22 33.57 35.72
CA LYS A 100 -0.12 33.20 37.13
C LYS A 100 -1.34 32.27 37.11
N GLY A 101 -1.12 30.94 37.12
CA GLY A 101 -2.20 29.95 37.16
C GLY A 101 -1.98 28.80 36.19
N ILE A 102 -3.11 28.21 35.72
CA ILE A 102 -3.04 27.11 34.75
C ILE A 102 -2.88 27.67 33.36
N VAL A 103 -1.82 27.26 32.69
CA VAL A 103 -1.53 27.60 31.29
C VAL A 103 -2.65 27.12 30.39
N LYS A 104 -3.13 27.97 29.50
CA LYS A 104 -4.15 27.63 28.50
C LYS A 104 -3.57 26.65 27.46
N ARG A 105 -4.32 25.61 27.17
CA ARG A 105 -3.97 24.58 26.19
C ARG A 105 -5.04 24.47 25.14
N GLY A 106 -4.63 24.02 23.94
CA GLY A 106 -5.53 23.76 22.84
C GLY A 106 -4.95 22.70 21.92
N VAL A 107 -5.82 22.05 21.15
CA VAL A 107 -5.39 21.14 20.11
C VAL A 107 -4.78 21.94 18.98
N THR A 108 -3.52 21.69 18.70
CA THR A 108 -2.74 22.35 17.63
C THR A 108 -2.79 21.54 16.34
N GLU A 109 -2.91 20.22 16.46
CA GLU A 109 -2.97 19.31 15.31
C GLU A 109 -3.75 18.05 15.68
N LEU A 110 -4.55 17.54 14.76
CA LEU A 110 -5.13 16.20 14.81
C LEU A 110 -4.46 15.34 13.73
N VAL A 111 -3.64 14.40 14.17
CA VAL A 111 -2.95 13.44 13.30
C VAL A 111 -3.79 12.17 13.20
N THR A 112 -4.09 11.75 11.97
CA THR A 112 -4.92 10.56 11.71
C THR A 112 -4.20 9.61 10.75
N PRO A 113 -4.64 8.34 10.63
CA PRO A 113 -4.04 7.42 9.68
C PRO A 113 -3.98 7.94 8.23
N GLY A 114 -5.01 8.69 7.79
CA GLY A 114 -5.10 9.27 6.45
C GLY A 114 -4.49 10.66 6.31
N VAL A 115 -4.22 11.36 7.43
CA VAL A 115 -3.73 12.75 7.41
C VAL A 115 -2.50 12.89 8.26
N THR A 116 -1.33 12.84 7.61
CA THR A 116 -0.02 13.00 8.27
C THR A 116 1.05 13.45 7.29
N PHE A 117 1.99 14.28 7.78
CA PHE A 117 3.23 14.66 7.08
C PHE A 117 4.47 14.01 7.69
N ASN A 118 4.30 13.17 8.72
CA ASN A 118 5.41 12.55 9.43
C ASN A 118 5.97 11.37 8.64
N ASP A 119 7.22 11.48 8.15
CA ASP A 119 7.88 10.44 7.36
C ASP A 119 8.02 9.11 8.09
N GLN A 120 8.03 9.10 9.43
CA GLN A 120 8.08 7.87 10.20
C GLN A 120 6.74 7.11 10.19
N VAL A 121 5.62 7.78 9.92
CA VAL A 121 4.30 7.15 9.71
C VAL A 121 4.18 6.63 8.29
N LEU A 122 4.63 7.44 7.34
CA LEU A 122 4.47 7.21 5.91
C LEU A 122 5.44 6.13 5.40
N THR A 123 4.97 5.30 4.47
CA THR A 123 5.85 4.44 3.67
C THR A 123 6.31 5.22 2.45
N SER A 124 7.62 5.24 2.14
CA SER A 124 8.19 6.11 1.11
C SER A 124 7.59 5.88 -0.27
N LYS A 125 7.48 4.63 -0.70
CA LYS A 125 6.98 4.23 -2.03
C LYS A 125 5.48 3.88 -2.08
N LYS A 126 4.70 4.27 -1.05
CA LYS A 126 3.24 4.08 -1.00
C LYS A 126 2.56 5.41 -0.70
N ASN A 127 1.46 5.70 -1.41
CA ASN A 127 0.58 6.81 -1.08
C ASN A 127 -0.19 6.55 0.21
N ASN A 128 -0.53 7.62 0.92
CA ASN A 128 -1.33 7.58 2.14
C ASN A 128 -2.68 8.26 1.93
N PHE A 129 -3.62 7.56 1.31
CA PHE A 129 -4.89 8.14 0.93
C PHE A 129 -5.87 8.26 2.10
N LEU A 130 -6.43 9.46 2.26
CA LEU A 130 -7.70 9.74 2.91
C LEU A 130 -8.80 9.66 1.84
N LEU A 131 -9.83 8.85 2.07
CA LEU A 131 -10.97 8.71 1.17
C LEU A 131 -12.23 9.31 1.78
N SER A 132 -12.98 10.05 0.99
CA SER A 132 -14.35 10.49 1.32
C SER A 132 -15.34 9.72 0.47
N LEU A 133 -16.39 9.19 1.11
CA LEU A 133 -17.47 8.45 0.50
C LEU A 133 -18.78 9.23 0.65
N HIS A 134 -19.43 9.52 -0.46
CA HIS A 134 -20.78 10.10 -0.52
C HIS A 134 -21.74 9.16 -1.26
N LYS A 135 -22.98 9.08 -0.77
CA LYS A 135 -24.03 8.23 -1.38
C LYS A 135 -25.28 9.05 -1.64
N GLU A 136 -25.83 8.93 -2.84
CA GLU A 136 -27.15 9.40 -3.17
C GLU A 136 -27.92 8.31 -3.92
N LYS A 137 -29.02 7.83 -3.34
CA LYS A 137 -29.79 6.68 -3.84
C LYS A 137 -28.89 5.44 -4.00
N GLU A 138 -28.76 4.90 -5.21
CA GLU A 138 -27.93 3.72 -5.53
C GLU A 138 -26.57 4.09 -6.13
N LYS A 139 -26.25 5.38 -6.22
CA LYS A 139 -24.97 5.86 -6.74
C LYS A 139 -24.07 6.35 -5.61
N TYR A 140 -22.78 6.21 -5.82
CA TYR A 140 -21.75 6.63 -4.90
C TYR A 140 -20.75 7.54 -5.62
N GLY A 141 -20.29 8.58 -4.92
CA GLY A 141 -19.17 9.39 -5.30
C GLY A 141 -18.04 9.21 -4.30
N ILE A 142 -16.82 9.13 -4.78
CA ILE A 142 -15.62 9.10 -3.94
C ILE A 142 -14.62 10.16 -4.35
N ALA A 143 -13.89 10.60 -3.36
CA ALA A 143 -12.69 11.41 -3.54
C ALA A 143 -11.58 10.86 -2.65
N MET A 144 -10.35 10.82 -3.15
CA MET A 144 -9.18 10.35 -2.39
C MET A 144 -8.07 11.39 -2.50
N VAL A 145 -7.48 11.75 -1.38
CA VAL A 145 -6.33 12.66 -1.34
C VAL A 145 -5.19 12.06 -0.54
N ASP A 146 -3.98 12.16 -1.05
CA ASP A 146 -2.76 12.00 -0.27
C ASP A 146 -2.25 13.38 0.13
N VAL A 147 -2.51 13.77 1.38
CA VAL A 147 -2.16 15.10 1.88
C VAL A 147 -0.66 15.34 1.87
N SER A 148 0.16 14.29 1.96
CA SER A 148 1.62 14.42 1.95
C SER A 148 2.20 14.74 0.57
N THR A 149 1.52 14.31 -0.52
CA THR A 149 1.99 14.48 -1.91
C THR A 149 1.16 15.47 -2.72
N GLY A 150 -0.07 15.77 -2.28
CA GLY A 150 -1.03 16.60 -3.01
C GLY A 150 -1.79 15.86 -4.11
N GLU A 151 -1.63 14.55 -4.24
CA GLU A 151 -2.39 13.76 -5.21
C GLU A 151 -3.86 13.68 -4.83
N PHE A 152 -4.76 14.06 -5.76
CA PHE A 152 -6.19 14.13 -5.52
C PHE A 152 -6.99 13.48 -6.65
N LEU A 153 -7.66 12.37 -6.33
CA LEU A 153 -8.35 11.51 -7.29
C LEU A 153 -9.84 11.43 -6.96
N VAL A 154 -10.69 11.35 -7.99
CA VAL A 154 -12.14 11.24 -7.83
C VAL A 154 -12.74 10.21 -8.77
N SER A 155 -13.86 9.62 -8.35
CA SER A 155 -14.66 8.73 -9.20
C SER A 155 -16.11 8.70 -8.74
N GLU A 156 -16.99 8.29 -9.66
CA GLU A 156 -18.43 8.11 -9.40
C GLU A 156 -18.92 6.82 -10.06
N GLY A 157 -19.85 6.12 -9.41
CA GLY A 157 -20.41 4.88 -9.94
C GLY A 157 -21.33 4.13 -8.99
N ASN A 158 -21.63 2.87 -9.33
CA ASN A 158 -22.33 1.95 -8.46
C ASN A 158 -21.43 1.44 -7.33
N LEU A 159 -21.98 0.72 -6.36
CA LEU A 159 -21.24 0.22 -5.20
C LEU A 159 -20.08 -0.68 -5.60
N ASP A 160 -20.25 -1.58 -6.55
CA ASP A 160 -19.24 -2.54 -6.97
C ASP A 160 -18.00 -1.83 -7.55
N LYS A 161 -18.24 -0.82 -8.40
CA LYS A 161 -17.18 0.04 -8.94
C LYS A 161 -16.40 0.73 -7.83
N ILE A 162 -17.10 1.30 -6.86
CA ILE A 162 -16.47 2.04 -5.76
C ILE A 162 -15.71 1.11 -4.82
N LEU A 163 -16.27 -0.05 -4.48
CA LEU A 163 -15.56 -1.06 -3.69
C LEU A 163 -14.31 -1.57 -4.39
N HIS A 164 -14.37 -1.75 -5.71
CA HIS A 164 -13.20 -2.10 -6.50
C HIS A 164 -12.09 -1.05 -6.35
N ILE A 165 -12.40 0.24 -6.53
CA ILE A 165 -11.41 1.33 -6.37
C ILE A 165 -10.84 1.35 -4.94
N ILE A 166 -11.71 1.26 -3.91
CA ILE A 166 -11.30 1.27 -2.50
C ILE A 166 -10.35 0.11 -2.20
N ASN A 167 -10.63 -1.07 -2.71
CA ASN A 167 -9.80 -2.26 -2.49
C ASN A 167 -8.47 -2.18 -3.28
N THR A 168 -8.47 -1.55 -4.44
CA THR A 168 -7.28 -1.37 -5.29
C THR A 168 -6.31 -0.34 -4.71
N PHE A 169 -6.82 0.82 -4.26
CA PHE A 169 -5.99 1.90 -3.71
C PHE A 169 -5.68 1.74 -2.22
N ASP A 170 -6.48 0.96 -1.49
CA ASP A 170 -6.31 0.64 -0.07
C ASP A 170 -6.09 1.89 0.81
N PRO A 171 -7.10 2.79 0.90
CA PRO A 171 -6.99 4.02 1.67
C PRO A 171 -6.79 3.75 3.16
N SER A 172 -5.96 4.57 3.81
CA SER A 172 -5.62 4.44 5.23
C SER A 172 -6.75 4.89 6.16
N GLU A 173 -7.63 5.76 5.66
CA GLU A 173 -8.78 6.28 6.40
C GLU A 173 -9.93 6.60 5.43
N ILE A 174 -11.16 6.33 5.87
CA ILE A 174 -12.38 6.60 5.11
C ILE A 174 -13.29 7.52 5.93
N ILE A 175 -13.66 8.67 5.38
CA ILE A 175 -14.68 9.55 5.95
C ILE A 175 -15.98 9.39 5.19
N TYR A 176 -17.11 9.47 5.89
CA TYR A 176 -18.43 9.35 5.30
C TYR A 176 -19.47 10.17 6.06
N GLN A 177 -20.57 10.47 5.39
CA GLN A 177 -21.67 11.27 5.93
C GLN A 177 -22.36 10.59 7.11
N ARG A 178 -22.61 11.30 8.22
CA ARG A 178 -23.17 10.76 9.47
C ARG A 178 -24.53 10.12 9.30
N SER A 179 -25.40 10.70 8.47
CA SER A 179 -26.77 10.22 8.21
C SER A 179 -26.79 8.99 7.28
N VAL A 180 -25.71 8.64 6.62
CA VAL A 180 -25.62 7.53 5.67
C VAL A 180 -25.08 6.28 6.37
N GLN A 181 -25.67 5.12 6.07
CA GLN A 181 -25.13 3.84 6.51
C GLN A 181 -23.96 3.43 5.59
N ILE A 182 -22.81 3.15 6.20
CA ILE A 182 -21.64 2.65 5.45
C ILE A 182 -21.89 1.20 4.98
N PRO A 183 -21.45 0.81 3.79
CA PRO A 183 -21.48 -0.58 3.32
C PRO A 183 -20.79 -1.54 4.29
N ASP A 184 -21.35 -2.73 4.47
CA ASP A 184 -20.86 -3.72 5.43
C ASP A 184 -19.40 -4.12 5.17
N GLN A 185 -19.00 -4.18 3.89
CA GLN A 185 -17.65 -4.49 3.44
C GLN A 185 -16.58 -3.50 3.94
N LEU A 186 -16.98 -2.28 4.32
CA LEU A 186 -16.08 -1.23 4.79
C LEU A 186 -16.03 -1.07 6.31
N LYS A 187 -16.89 -1.76 7.07
CA LYS A 187 -16.98 -1.61 8.53
C LYS A 187 -15.70 -1.96 9.29
N ASN A 188 -14.89 -2.85 8.75
CA ASN A 188 -13.63 -3.27 9.37
C ASN A 188 -12.44 -2.36 9.03
N ARG A 189 -12.65 -1.29 8.26
CA ARG A 189 -11.62 -0.29 7.93
C ARG A 189 -11.65 0.86 8.93
N ASN A 190 -10.62 1.69 8.91
CA ASN A 190 -10.59 2.93 9.69
C ASN A 190 -11.61 3.92 9.11
N VAL A 191 -12.81 3.93 9.66
CA VAL A 191 -13.92 4.76 9.18
C VAL A 191 -14.28 5.83 10.18
N PHE A 192 -14.57 7.04 9.69
CA PHE A 192 -14.98 8.17 10.52
C PHE A 192 -16.21 8.87 9.94
N LYS A 193 -17.14 9.24 10.84
CA LYS A 193 -18.37 9.95 10.47
C LYS A 193 -18.14 11.45 10.48
N LEU A 194 -18.47 12.11 9.39
CA LEU A 194 -18.43 13.56 9.28
C LEU A 194 -19.85 14.14 9.27
N GLU A 195 -20.01 15.37 9.74
CA GLU A 195 -21.30 16.04 9.80
C GLU A 195 -21.91 16.24 8.41
N ASP A 196 -23.24 16.19 8.32
CA ASP A 196 -23.99 16.21 7.06
C ASP A 196 -23.78 17.48 6.23
N TRP A 197 -23.51 18.61 6.88
CA TRP A 197 -23.28 19.88 6.18
C TRP A 197 -22.03 19.85 5.25
N ALA A 198 -21.03 19.04 5.60
CA ALA A 198 -19.81 18.88 4.79
C ALA A 198 -20.09 18.22 3.42
N TYR A 199 -21.21 17.50 3.30
CA TYR A 199 -21.64 16.80 2.09
C TYR A 199 -22.71 17.58 1.30
N GLN A 200 -22.63 18.92 1.30
CA GLN A 200 -23.49 19.77 0.48
C GLN A 200 -22.77 20.15 -0.80
N TYR A 201 -23.38 19.93 -1.96
CA TYR A 201 -22.79 20.19 -3.27
C TYR A 201 -22.32 21.63 -3.44
N ASN A 202 -23.15 22.64 -3.07
CA ASN A 202 -22.78 24.04 -3.22
C ASN A 202 -21.56 24.41 -2.37
N PHE A 203 -21.49 23.92 -1.15
CA PHE A 203 -20.32 24.07 -0.28
C PHE A 203 -19.07 23.42 -0.89
N ALA A 204 -19.22 22.19 -1.37
CA ALA A 204 -18.13 21.44 -1.99
C ALA A 204 -17.59 22.15 -3.23
N TYR A 205 -18.47 22.61 -4.10
CA TYR A 205 -18.12 23.31 -5.33
C TYR A 205 -17.37 24.62 -5.06
N GLU A 206 -17.89 25.43 -4.11
CA GLU A 206 -17.22 26.66 -3.69
C GLU A 206 -15.84 26.40 -3.08
N LYS A 207 -15.70 25.41 -2.21
CA LYS A 207 -14.41 25.06 -1.60
C LYS A 207 -13.40 24.63 -2.66
N LEU A 208 -13.79 23.81 -3.63
CA LEU A 208 -12.91 23.33 -4.70
C LEU A 208 -12.50 24.46 -5.66
N THR A 209 -13.45 25.33 -6.08
CA THR A 209 -13.12 26.46 -6.94
C THR A 209 -12.18 27.44 -6.26
N ASN A 210 -12.37 27.70 -4.96
CA ASN A 210 -11.47 28.53 -4.17
C ASN A 210 -10.08 27.87 -4.02
N GLN A 211 -10.01 26.57 -3.75
CA GLN A 211 -8.74 25.84 -3.63
C GLN A 211 -7.92 25.90 -4.93
N PHE A 212 -8.55 25.63 -6.06
CA PHE A 212 -7.89 25.62 -7.37
C PHE A 212 -7.82 27.01 -8.03
N ARG A 213 -8.30 28.06 -7.38
CA ARG A 213 -8.31 29.43 -7.89
C ARG A 213 -8.94 29.53 -9.28
N THR A 214 -10.08 28.90 -9.48
CA THR A 214 -10.78 28.81 -10.76
C THR A 214 -12.25 29.20 -10.60
N ASN A 215 -12.88 29.64 -11.69
CA ASN A 215 -14.31 29.99 -11.70
C ASN A 215 -15.21 28.76 -11.95
N SER A 216 -14.67 27.66 -12.46
CA SER A 216 -15.43 26.43 -12.71
C SER A 216 -14.50 25.20 -12.68
N LEU A 217 -15.07 24.04 -12.44
CA LEU A 217 -14.35 22.77 -12.42
C LEU A 217 -14.28 22.09 -13.80
N LYS A 218 -14.78 22.74 -14.86
CA LYS A 218 -14.78 22.20 -16.25
C LYS A 218 -13.38 21.88 -16.75
N GLY A 219 -12.39 22.71 -16.44
CA GLY A 219 -11.00 22.49 -16.86
C GLY A 219 -10.36 21.22 -16.30
N PHE A 220 -10.90 20.72 -15.20
CA PHE A 220 -10.46 19.45 -14.61
C PHE A 220 -11.27 18.23 -15.11
N GLY A 221 -12.31 18.45 -15.93
CA GLY A 221 -13.17 17.38 -16.44
C GLY A 221 -14.17 16.82 -15.44
N VAL A 222 -14.23 17.31 -14.21
CA VAL A 222 -15.01 16.71 -13.10
C VAL A 222 -16.44 17.28 -12.98
N GLU A 223 -16.82 18.26 -13.76
CA GLU A 223 -18.11 18.97 -13.68
C GLU A 223 -19.32 18.02 -13.79
N GLY A 224 -19.18 16.92 -14.54
CA GLY A 224 -20.22 15.91 -14.72
C GLY A 224 -20.33 14.88 -13.58
N LEU A 225 -19.56 15.03 -12.49
CA LEU A 225 -19.47 14.08 -11.38
C LEU A 225 -19.91 14.76 -10.06
N PRO A 226 -21.21 15.07 -9.87
CA PRO A 226 -21.66 15.85 -8.71
C PRO A 226 -21.45 15.14 -7.38
N LEU A 227 -21.58 13.83 -7.31
CA LEU A 227 -21.37 13.07 -6.07
C LEU A 227 -19.88 13.01 -5.71
N ALA A 228 -19.01 12.89 -6.71
CA ALA A 228 -17.57 12.92 -6.52
C ALA A 228 -17.09 14.34 -6.09
N ILE A 229 -17.65 15.40 -6.66
CA ILE A 229 -17.41 16.80 -6.23
C ILE A 229 -17.83 16.97 -4.77
N THR A 230 -19.01 16.45 -4.38
CA THR A 230 -19.50 16.52 -3.00
C THR A 230 -18.56 15.80 -2.04
N ALA A 231 -18.13 14.59 -2.40
CA ALA A 231 -17.15 13.84 -1.62
C ALA A 231 -15.79 14.58 -1.51
N ALA A 232 -15.34 15.24 -2.59
CA ALA A 232 -14.12 16.03 -2.61
C ALA A 232 -14.18 17.26 -1.69
N GLY A 233 -15.30 17.96 -1.66
CA GLY A 233 -15.51 19.08 -0.74
C GLY A 233 -15.51 18.68 0.72
N ALA A 234 -16.07 17.51 1.04
CA ALA A 234 -16.05 16.96 2.39
C ALA A 234 -14.61 16.68 2.90
N ILE A 235 -13.67 16.32 2.01
CA ILE A 235 -12.25 16.21 2.37
C ILE A 235 -11.71 17.55 2.87
N PHE A 236 -11.98 18.63 2.17
CA PHE A 236 -11.51 19.95 2.61
C PHE A 236 -12.17 20.42 3.92
N ALA A 237 -13.45 20.09 4.13
CA ALA A 237 -14.11 20.33 5.42
C ALA A 237 -13.36 19.60 6.54
N TYR A 238 -13.08 18.30 6.35
CA TYR A 238 -12.36 17.49 7.30
C TYR A 238 -10.94 17.99 7.57
N LEU A 239 -10.19 18.32 6.53
CA LEU A 239 -8.81 18.81 6.66
C LEU A 239 -8.73 20.16 7.40
N VAL A 240 -9.64 21.08 7.13
CA VAL A 240 -9.59 22.44 7.68
C VAL A 240 -10.23 22.52 9.07
N GLU A 241 -11.44 21.99 9.22
CA GLU A 241 -12.23 22.16 10.45
C GLU A 241 -11.88 21.12 11.54
N ASP A 242 -11.69 19.85 11.14
CA ASP A 242 -11.43 18.76 12.10
C ASP A 242 -9.94 18.57 12.38
N THR A 243 -9.09 18.52 11.33
CA THR A 243 -7.66 18.24 11.50
C THR A 243 -6.77 19.48 11.59
N HIS A 244 -7.34 20.66 11.43
CA HIS A 244 -6.65 21.97 11.51
C HIS A 244 -5.54 22.20 10.49
N HIS A 245 -5.55 21.50 9.36
CA HIS A 245 -4.64 21.71 8.25
C HIS A 245 -5.18 22.80 7.30
N LYS A 246 -4.78 24.04 7.51
CA LYS A 246 -5.28 25.20 6.74
C LYS A 246 -4.47 25.48 5.48
N LEU A 247 -3.24 25.00 5.40
CA LEU A 247 -2.30 25.32 4.32
C LEU A 247 -2.16 24.09 3.41
N LEU A 248 -2.93 24.07 2.32
CA LEU A 248 -3.04 22.97 1.37
C LEU A 248 -2.71 23.40 -0.07
N ALA A 249 -1.85 24.43 -0.23
CA ALA A 249 -1.54 25.02 -1.53
C ALA A 249 -0.92 24.03 -2.53
N HIS A 250 -0.30 22.95 -2.08
CA HIS A 250 0.28 21.89 -2.92
C HIS A 250 -0.76 20.96 -3.57
N ILE A 251 -2.03 21.02 -3.14
CA ILE A 251 -3.12 20.31 -3.82
C ILE A 251 -3.60 21.22 -4.95
N THR A 252 -2.97 21.13 -6.12
CA THR A 252 -3.18 22.07 -7.25
C THR A 252 -4.19 21.58 -8.26
N LYS A 253 -4.50 20.27 -8.29
CA LYS A 253 -5.39 19.66 -9.29
C LYS A 253 -6.18 18.49 -8.71
N ILE A 254 -7.32 18.22 -9.37
CA ILE A 254 -8.16 17.07 -9.13
C ILE A 254 -8.26 16.25 -10.41
N GLN A 255 -8.16 14.92 -10.32
CA GLN A 255 -8.12 14.02 -11.46
C GLN A 255 -9.19 12.93 -11.33
N ILE A 256 -9.84 12.61 -12.45
CA ILE A 256 -10.75 11.45 -12.51
C ILE A 256 -9.91 10.19 -12.57
N ILE A 257 -10.35 9.12 -11.90
CA ILE A 257 -9.82 7.76 -12.09
C ILE A 257 -10.51 7.19 -13.35
N PRO A 258 -9.84 7.18 -14.52
CA PRO A 258 -10.44 6.67 -15.76
C PRO A 258 -10.35 5.15 -15.77
N GLN A 259 -11.49 4.48 -15.55
CA GLN A 259 -11.52 3.01 -15.54
C GLN A 259 -11.52 2.39 -16.94
N GLU A 260 -12.08 3.09 -17.93
CA GLU A 260 -12.20 2.56 -19.30
C GLU A 260 -10.84 2.43 -20.00
N ASP A 261 -9.83 3.18 -19.56
CA ASP A 261 -8.50 3.21 -20.17
C ASP A 261 -7.54 2.17 -19.59
N TYR A 262 -7.96 1.44 -18.53
CA TYR A 262 -7.09 0.52 -17.80
C TYR A 262 -7.61 -0.92 -17.81
N LEU A 263 -6.68 -1.86 -17.77
CA LEU A 263 -6.94 -3.28 -17.55
C LEU A 263 -7.54 -3.46 -16.15
N MET A 264 -8.71 -4.06 -16.08
CA MET A 264 -9.42 -4.33 -14.83
C MET A 264 -8.94 -5.64 -14.20
N MET A 265 -8.57 -5.58 -12.93
CA MET A 265 -8.30 -6.75 -12.09
C MET A 265 -9.09 -6.60 -10.80
N ASP A 266 -9.90 -7.57 -10.44
CA ASP A 266 -10.61 -7.55 -9.17
C ASP A 266 -9.68 -7.77 -7.97
N HIS A 267 -10.19 -7.55 -6.77
CA HIS A 267 -9.44 -7.73 -5.53
C HIS A 267 -8.89 -9.16 -5.37
N PHE A 268 -9.66 -10.17 -5.80
CA PHE A 268 -9.23 -11.55 -5.74
C PHE A 268 -8.05 -11.80 -6.68
N THR A 269 -8.12 -11.26 -7.90
CA THR A 269 -7.04 -11.33 -8.90
C THR A 269 -5.76 -10.68 -8.41
N LEU A 270 -5.83 -9.47 -7.86
CA LEU A 270 -4.66 -8.79 -7.29
C LEU A 270 -4.00 -9.62 -6.18
N ARG A 271 -4.80 -10.25 -5.33
CA ARG A 271 -4.33 -11.12 -4.24
C ARG A 271 -3.80 -12.46 -4.76
N ASN A 272 -4.56 -13.15 -5.63
CA ASN A 272 -4.20 -14.47 -6.13
C ASN A 272 -2.93 -14.47 -6.98
N LEU A 273 -2.67 -13.38 -7.70
CA LEU A 273 -1.43 -13.19 -8.47
C LEU A 273 -0.29 -12.59 -7.64
N GLU A 274 -0.53 -12.29 -6.36
CA GLU A 274 0.47 -11.66 -5.47
C GLU A 274 1.11 -10.41 -6.07
N ILE A 275 0.27 -9.53 -6.66
CA ILE A 275 0.74 -8.39 -7.43
C ILE A 275 1.42 -7.35 -6.53
N VAL A 276 0.76 -6.97 -5.42
CA VAL A 276 1.18 -5.87 -4.54
C VAL A 276 1.60 -6.36 -3.17
N TYR A 277 0.99 -7.45 -2.69
CA TYR A 277 1.25 -8.05 -1.38
C TYR A 277 1.45 -9.55 -1.53
N PRO A 278 2.46 -10.13 -0.88
CA PRO A 278 2.66 -11.57 -0.88
C PRO A 278 1.59 -12.25 -0.02
N SER A 279 1.20 -13.46 -0.38
CA SER A 279 0.27 -14.29 0.42
C SER A 279 0.91 -14.80 1.71
N HIS A 280 2.24 -14.88 1.76
CA HIS A 280 2.98 -15.35 2.92
C HIS A 280 3.93 -14.25 3.45
N PRO A 281 4.06 -14.05 4.78
CA PRO A 281 4.89 -12.97 5.35
C PRO A 281 6.37 -12.96 4.92
N LYS A 282 6.91 -14.11 4.52
CA LYS A 282 8.29 -14.24 3.99
C LYS A 282 8.36 -14.26 2.47
N GLY A 283 7.22 -14.18 1.78
CA GLY A 283 7.14 -14.15 0.33
C GLY A 283 7.50 -12.77 -0.23
N LYS A 284 7.61 -12.69 -1.54
CA LYS A 284 7.75 -11.45 -2.31
C LYS A 284 6.58 -11.32 -3.26
N SER A 285 6.05 -10.12 -3.41
CA SER A 285 5.07 -9.78 -4.43
C SER A 285 5.74 -9.51 -5.77
N LEU A 286 4.95 -9.40 -6.85
CA LEU A 286 5.46 -8.95 -8.12
C LEU A 286 6.10 -7.56 -8.02
N LEU A 287 5.43 -6.64 -7.31
CA LEU A 287 5.95 -5.29 -7.09
C LEU A 287 7.33 -5.31 -6.40
N ASP A 288 7.52 -6.16 -5.37
CA ASP A 288 8.81 -6.27 -4.66
C ASP A 288 9.96 -6.73 -5.57
N ILE A 289 9.65 -7.45 -6.64
CA ILE A 289 10.65 -7.97 -7.59
C ILE A 289 10.99 -6.94 -8.65
N ILE A 290 9.97 -6.28 -9.21
CA ILE A 290 10.18 -5.37 -10.34
C ILE A 290 10.51 -3.94 -9.91
N ASP A 291 10.31 -3.57 -8.63
CA ASP A 291 10.66 -2.23 -8.13
C ASP A 291 12.17 -2.09 -7.95
N LYS A 292 12.82 -1.54 -8.99
CA LYS A 292 14.21 -1.10 -8.98
C LYS A 292 14.32 0.43 -8.97
N THR A 293 13.22 1.15 -8.69
CA THR A 293 13.22 2.61 -8.65
C THR A 293 14.11 3.16 -7.54
N SER A 294 14.79 4.24 -7.81
CA SER A 294 15.67 4.95 -6.89
C SER A 294 14.94 6.00 -6.07
N THR A 295 13.90 6.63 -6.64
CA THR A 295 13.16 7.72 -6.00
C THR A 295 11.82 7.23 -5.39
N PRO A 296 11.35 7.82 -4.29
CA PRO A 296 10.02 7.52 -3.76
C PRO A 296 8.89 7.79 -4.75
N MET A 297 9.01 8.85 -5.56
CA MET A 297 8.03 9.23 -6.58
C MET A 297 7.93 8.17 -7.68
N GLY A 298 9.07 7.65 -8.15
CA GLY A 298 9.13 6.52 -9.09
C GLY A 298 8.47 5.26 -8.53
N GLY A 299 8.75 4.93 -7.27
CA GLY A 299 8.13 3.78 -6.60
C GLY A 299 6.59 3.90 -6.50
N ARG A 300 6.07 5.08 -6.14
CA ARG A 300 4.62 5.36 -6.15
C ARG A 300 4.02 5.23 -7.55
N LEU A 301 4.71 5.76 -8.56
CA LEU A 301 4.26 5.67 -9.94
C LEU A 301 4.26 4.22 -10.45
N LEU A 302 5.30 3.42 -10.17
CA LEU A 302 5.35 2.01 -10.55
C LEU A 302 4.21 1.22 -9.88
N ARG A 303 3.97 1.45 -8.60
CA ARG A 303 2.83 0.84 -7.88
C ARG A 303 1.50 1.21 -8.55
N ARG A 304 1.31 2.46 -8.96
CA ARG A 304 0.11 2.90 -9.69
C ARG A 304 0.00 2.20 -11.04
N ARG A 305 1.09 2.11 -11.82
CA ARG A 305 1.08 1.43 -13.12
C ARG A 305 0.69 -0.03 -13.03
N ILE A 306 1.08 -0.70 -11.95
CA ILE A 306 0.78 -2.12 -11.73
C ILE A 306 -0.69 -2.35 -11.38
N ILE A 307 -1.31 -1.46 -10.62
CA ILE A 307 -2.73 -1.57 -10.24
C ILE A 307 -3.67 -0.99 -11.29
N LEU A 308 -3.16 -0.14 -12.19
CA LEU A 308 -3.85 0.47 -13.32
C LEU A 308 -3.02 0.29 -14.60
N PRO A 309 -2.93 -0.94 -15.14
CA PRO A 309 -2.21 -1.21 -16.39
C PRO A 309 -2.95 -0.62 -17.58
N LEU A 310 -2.21 -0.09 -18.57
CA LEU A 310 -2.79 0.55 -19.74
C LEU A 310 -3.44 -0.43 -20.72
N LYS A 311 -4.42 0.07 -21.48
CA LYS A 311 -4.98 -0.61 -22.66
C LYS A 311 -4.53 0.01 -23.98
N SER A 312 -4.04 1.23 -23.97
CA SER A 312 -3.55 1.91 -25.19
C SER A 312 -2.22 1.33 -25.67
N VAL A 313 -2.23 0.69 -26.82
CA VAL A 313 -1.02 0.15 -27.47
C VAL A 313 0.02 1.25 -27.71
N GLU A 314 -0.42 2.46 -28.08
CA GLU A 314 0.47 3.59 -28.35
C GLU A 314 1.20 4.06 -27.06
N GLU A 315 0.47 4.24 -25.96
CA GLU A 315 1.07 4.67 -24.70
C GLU A 315 1.99 3.61 -24.08
N ILE A 316 1.61 2.32 -24.19
CA ILE A 316 2.47 1.22 -23.78
C ILE A 316 3.73 1.19 -24.66
N GLY A 317 3.58 1.38 -25.99
CA GLY A 317 4.68 1.44 -26.93
C GLY A 317 5.69 2.54 -26.60
N ARG A 318 5.21 3.73 -26.20
CA ARG A 318 6.10 4.83 -25.75
C ARG A 318 6.92 4.43 -24.52
N ARG A 319 6.31 3.75 -23.53
CA ARG A 319 7.02 3.26 -22.34
C ARG A 319 8.09 2.23 -22.69
N LEU A 320 7.75 1.27 -23.56
CA LEU A 320 8.67 0.23 -24.04
C LEU A 320 9.83 0.81 -24.86
N SER A 321 9.56 1.81 -25.69
CA SER A 321 10.60 2.47 -26.50
C SER A 321 11.62 3.22 -25.64
N LEU A 322 11.18 3.80 -24.51
CA LEU A 322 12.11 4.43 -23.56
C LEU A 322 13.04 3.41 -22.90
N ILE A 323 12.50 2.26 -22.49
CA ILE A 323 13.30 1.17 -21.89
C ILE A 323 14.31 0.66 -22.91
N ASP A 324 13.90 0.50 -24.17
CA ASP A 324 14.74 0.06 -25.29
C ASP A 324 15.89 1.04 -25.52
N PHE A 325 15.56 2.34 -25.62
CA PHE A 325 16.56 3.41 -25.73
C PHE A 325 17.59 3.39 -24.58
N LEU A 326 17.13 3.20 -23.34
CA LEU A 326 18.01 3.13 -22.16
C LEU A 326 18.89 1.85 -22.18
N ASN A 327 18.38 0.75 -22.73
CA ASN A 327 19.16 -0.49 -22.88
C ASN A 327 20.24 -0.35 -23.97
N GLU A 328 20.02 0.46 -25.01
CA GLU A 328 21.02 0.76 -26.05
C GLU A 328 22.06 1.79 -25.60
N ASN A 329 21.77 2.57 -24.53
CA ASN A 329 22.61 3.65 -24.04
C ASN A 329 23.04 3.43 -22.58
N ASP A 330 23.78 2.36 -22.30
CA ASP A 330 24.15 1.94 -20.93
C ASP A 330 24.88 3.02 -20.12
N GLN A 331 25.80 3.79 -20.76
CA GLN A 331 26.51 4.85 -20.05
C GLN A 331 25.57 5.97 -19.60
N LEU A 332 24.66 6.41 -20.47
CA LEU A 332 23.65 7.42 -20.14
C LEU A 332 22.73 6.94 -19.03
N LYS A 333 22.27 5.68 -19.12
CA LYS A 333 21.46 5.05 -18.09
C LYS A 333 22.15 5.07 -16.74
N TYR A 334 23.44 4.70 -16.68
CA TYR A 334 24.22 4.71 -15.44
C TYR A 334 24.34 6.12 -14.85
N GLU A 335 24.67 7.13 -15.65
CA GLU A 335 24.81 8.52 -15.20
C GLU A 335 23.48 9.05 -14.66
N ILE A 336 22.36 8.75 -15.33
CA ILE A 336 21.02 9.12 -14.87
C ILE A 336 20.67 8.39 -13.56
N SER A 337 20.95 7.09 -13.45
CA SER A 337 20.68 6.29 -12.24
C SER A 337 21.41 6.87 -11.01
N GLU A 338 22.68 7.26 -11.14
CA GLU A 338 23.44 7.90 -10.06
C GLU A 338 22.81 9.24 -9.62
N LEU A 339 22.36 10.06 -10.57
CA LEU A 339 21.70 11.33 -10.25
C LEU A 339 20.34 11.12 -9.60
N LEU A 340 19.55 10.14 -10.05
CA LEU A 340 18.24 9.79 -9.48
C LEU A 340 18.34 9.35 -8.01
N ARG A 341 19.37 8.59 -7.64
CA ARG A 341 19.60 8.17 -6.25
C ARG A 341 19.78 9.33 -5.27
N ALA A 342 20.23 10.45 -5.77
CA ALA A 342 20.45 11.67 -4.97
C ALA A 342 19.26 12.66 -5.02
N ILE A 343 18.16 12.31 -5.68
CA ILE A 343 16.91 13.09 -5.69
C ILE A 343 16.02 12.64 -4.54
N SER A 344 15.65 13.60 -3.70
CA SER A 344 14.73 13.41 -2.57
C SER A 344 13.27 13.39 -3.04
N ASP A 345 12.35 13.05 -2.13
CA ASP A 345 10.91 13.02 -2.39
C ASP A 345 10.35 14.45 -2.60
N LEU A 346 10.35 14.90 -3.85
CA LEU A 346 9.90 16.24 -4.22
C LEU A 346 8.43 16.48 -3.82
N ASP A 347 7.54 15.50 -4.03
CA ASP A 347 6.12 15.64 -3.72
C ASP A 347 5.93 15.91 -2.22
N ARG A 348 6.57 15.11 -1.35
CA ARG A 348 6.47 15.28 0.10
C ARG A 348 7.18 16.53 0.60
N LEU A 349 8.29 16.91 -0.03
CA LEU A 349 8.95 18.18 0.29
C LEU A 349 8.02 19.37 -0.04
N MET A 350 7.30 19.32 -1.17
CA MET A 350 6.30 20.35 -1.51
C MET A 350 5.12 20.36 -0.55
N GLY A 351 4.62 19.21 -0.13
CA GLY A 351 3.59 19.09 0.90
C GLY A 351 4.03 19.72 2.23
N LYS A 352 5.24 19.42 2.71
CA LYS A 352 5.80 20.03 3.91
C LYS A 352 6.04 21.53 3.76
N LEU A 353 6.50 21.97 2.60
CA LEU A 353 6.70 23.39 2.30
C LEU A 353 5.37 24.15 2.36
N ALA A 354 4.33 23.64 1.70
CA ALA A 354 3.00 24.23 1.73
C ALA A 354 2.39 24.25 3.14
N ALA A 355 2.62 23.22 3.94
CA ALA A 355 2.17 23.13 5.33
C ALA A 355 3.03 23.94 6.33
N GLU A 356 4.05 24.68 5.87
CA GLU A 356 5.05 25.37 6.69
C GLU A 356 5.78 24.47 7.69
N LYS A 357 5.89 23.17 7.37
CA LYS A 357 6.54 22.14 8.21
C LYS A 357 7.93 21.72 7.70
N ILE A 358 8.40 22.30 6.60
CA ILE A 358 9.70 21.98 6.02
C ILE A 358 10.84 22.49 6.92
N SER A 359 11.81 21.64 7.20
CA SER A 359 13.01 22.01 7.92
C SER A 359 14.08 22.62 7.00
N PRO A 360 15.04 23.39 7.51
CA PRO A 360 16.15 23.93 6.71
C PRO A 360 16.91 22.85 5.95
N LYS A 361 17.18 21.71 6.59
CA LYS A 361 17.86 20.57 5.96
C LYS A 361 17.08 19.99 4.79
N GLU A 362 15.76 19.88 4.92
CA GLU A 362 14.87 19.40 3.84
C GLU A 362 14.83 20.39 2.66
N LEU A 363 14.86 21.70 2.95
CA LEU A 363 14.96 22.71 1.89
C LEU A 363 16.33 22.62 1.16
N GLY A 364 17.39 22.24 1.87
CA GLY A 364 18.69 21.89 1.28
C GLY A 364 18.62 20.65 0.38
N TYR A 365 17.83 19.64 0.77
CA TYR A 365 17.58 18.46 -0.08
C TYR A 365 16.81 18.82 -1.35
N LEU A 366 15.84 19.75 -1.25
CA LEU A 366 15.16 20.27 -2.44
C LEU A 366 16.16 20.94 -3.37
N ARG A 367 17.01 21.86 -2.87
CA ARG A 367 18.06 22.53 -3.65
C ARG A 367 18.93 21.51 -4.40
N GLN A 368 19.44 20.49 -3.70
CA GLN A 368 20.30 19.47 -4.31
C GLN A 368 19.56 18.65 -5.36
N SER A 369 18.31 18.33 -5.12
CA SER A 369 17.45 17.62 -6.07
C SER A 369 17.26 18.42 -7.37
N LEU A 370 17.00 19.73 -7.26
CA LEU A 370 16.85 20.61 -8.42
C LEU A 370 18.14 20.71 -9.25
N ILE A 371 19.30 20.78 -8.59
CA ILE A 371 20.61 20.76 -9.27
C ILE A 371 20.81 19.45 -10.04
N ASN A 372 20.42 18.32 -9.45
CA ASN A 372 20.53 17.02 -10.12
C ASN A 372 19.55 16.90 -11.31
N ILE A 373 18.34 17.45 -11.19
CA ILE A 373 17.37 17.53 -12.30
C ILE A 373 17.92 18.35 -13.46
N GLN A 374 18.56 19.47 -13.17
CA GLN A 374 19.24 20.30 -14.19
C GLN A 374 20.32 19.52 -14.93
N LYS A 375 21.14 18.71 -14.20
CA LYS A 375 22.13 17.83 -14.81
C LYS A 375 21.48 16.75 -15.67
N ILE A 376 20.42 16.09 -15.20
CA ILE A 376 19.66 15.11 -15.98
C ILE A 376 19.14 15.74 -17.27
N LYS A 377 18.56 16.94 -17.18
CA LYS A 377 18.11 17.68 -18.38
C LYS A 377 19.24 17.89 -19.39
N GLY A 378 20.44 18.25 -18.92
CA GLY A 378 21.61 18.41 -19.74
C GLY A 378 22.05 17.12 -20.46
N LEU A 379 22.00 15.98 -19.77
CA LEU A 379 22.29 14.65 -20.33
C LEU A 379 21.27 14.21 -21.39
N LEU A 380 19.98 14.56 -21.19
CA LEU A 380 18.90 14.18 -22.10
C LEU A 380 18.80 15.10 -23.34
N HIS A 381 19.32 16.31 -23.27
CA HIS A 381 19.21 17.31 -24.34
C HIS A 381 19.72 16.82 -25.71
N PRO A 382 20.85 16.08 -25.84
CA PRO A 382 21.30 15.52 -27.11
C PRO A 382 20.34 14.50 -27.74
N HIS A 383 19.39 13.99 -26.97
CA HIS A 383 18.43 12.94 -27.36
C HIS A 383 16.99 13.46 -27.42
N ALA A 384 16.80 14.77 -27.54
CA ALA A 384 15.48 15.44 -27.48
C ALA A 384 14.49 14.90 -28.53
N ASP A 385 14.95 14.51 -29.71
CA ASP A 385 14.12 13.96 -30.80
C ASP A 385 13.42 12.63 -30.38
N VAL A 386 14.11 11.81 -29.60
CA VAL A 386 13.58 10.52 -29.12
C VAL A 386 12.76 10.71 -27.82
N LEU A 387 13.08 11.75 -27.08
CA LEU A 387 12.58 11.99 -25.72
C LEU A 387 11.68 13.24 -25.62
N ALA A 388 10.98 13.58 -26.72
CA ALA A 388 10.15 14.80 -26.81
C ALA A 388 9.15 14.96 -25.63
N TRP A 389 8.68 13.85 -25.05
CA TRP A 389 7.79 13.89 -23.89
C TRP A 389 8.49 14.26 -22.55
N LEU A 390 9.84 14.26 -22.51
CA LEU A 390 10.65 14.77 -21.39
C LEU A 390 10.99 16.27 -21.55
N GLU A 391 10.67 16.86 -22.71
CA GLU A 391 10.92 18.28 -23.00
C GLU A 391 10.36 19.25 -21.94
N PRO A 392 9.21 18.98 -21.27
CA PRO A 392 8.69 19.85 -20.23
C PRO A 392 9.54 19.91 -18.95
N LEU A 393 10.67 19.20 -18.85
CA LEU A 393 11.54 19.27 -17.69
C LEU A 393 12.10 20.67 -17.49
N ASN A 394 11.69 21.31 -16.39
CA ASN A 394 12.06 22.70 -16.08
C ASN A 394 13.45 22.74 -15.41
N SER A 395 14.36 23.61 -15.86
CA SER A 395 15.69 23.79 -15.22
C SER A 395 15.60 24.46 -13.85
N LEU A 396 14.62 25.36 -13.67
CA LEU A 396 14.40 26.13 -12.43
C LEU A 396 15.65 26.88 -11.95
N ASP A 397 16.45 27.42 -12.90
CA ASP A 397 17.73 28.07 -12.61
C ASP A 397 17.58 29.24 -11.62
N GLU A 398 16.51 30.03 -11.76
CA GLU A 398 16.21 31.15 -10.87
C GLU A 398 15.98 30.68 -9.42
N LEU A 399 15.27 29.58 -9.24
CA LEU A 399 15.00 29.00 -7.92
C LEU A 399 16.28 28.41 -7.32
N ILE A 400 17.08 27.70 -8.12
CA ILE A 400 18.38 27.16 -7.67
C ILE A 400 19.26 28.31 -7.16
N GLN A 401 19.40 29.39 -7.94
CA GLN A 401 20.17 30.57 -7.56
C GLN A 401 19.61 31.24 -6.30
N LEU A 402 18.30 31.35 -6.17
CA LEU A 402 17.66 31.89 -4.97
C LEU A 402 18.04 31.07 -3.73
N LEU A 403 17.91 29.75 -3.81
CA LEU A 403 18.24 28.85 -2.68
C LEU A 403 19.75 28.85 -2.40
N GLU A 404 20.60 28.86 -3.41
CA GLU A 404 22.05 28.94 -3.25
C GLU A 404 22.51 30.26 -2.66
N ASN A 405 21.92 31.36 -3.06
CA ASN A 405 22.28 32.67 -2.54
C ASN A 405 21.87 32.89 -1.09
N HIS A 406 20.69 32.36 -0.67
CA HIS A 406 20.14 32.63 0.63
C HIS A 406 20.52 31.61 1.72
N LEU A 407 20.72 30.33 1.35
CA LEU A 407 20.92 29.25 2.28
C LEU A 407 22.41 28.87 2.39
N ASN A 408 22.86 28.59 3.60
CA ASN A 408 24.18 28.02 3.84
C ASN A 408 24.33 26.64 3.19
N GLU A 409 25.57 26.17 3.04
CA GLU A 409 25.85 24.83 2.48
C GLU A 409 25.41 23.73 3.46
N GLU A 410 25.81 23.85 4.71
CA GLU A 410 25.44 22.94 5.78
C GLU A 410 24.24 23.51 6.54
N LEU A 411 23.12 22.83 6.48
CA LEU A 411 21.87 23.26 7.08
C LEU A 411 21.48 22.39 8.27
N PRO A 412 21.04 22.99 9.39
CA PRO A 412 20.58 22.26 10.55
C PRO A 412 19.20 21.60 10.32
N VAL A 413 18.92 20.54 11.08
CA VAL A 413 17.58 19.92 11.09
C VAL A 413 16.55 20.85 11.73
N ASN A 414 16.95 21.60 12.76
CA ASN A 414 16.06 22.51 13.49
C ASN A 414 16.52 23.95 13.32
N LEU A 415 15.61 24.82 12.92
CA LEU A 415 15.84 26.26 12.72
C LEU A 415 16.36 26.94 13.99
N ALA A 416 15.97 26.47 15.17
CA ALA A 416 16.44 27.01 16.46
C ALA A 416 17.97 26.88 16.68
N LYS A 417 18.66 26.02 15.91
CA LYS A 417 20.12 25.92 15.95
C LYS A 417 20.84 27.09 15.27
N GLY A 418 20.09 27.91 14.52
CA GLY A 418 20.64 29.05 13.77
C GLY A 418 21.52 28.63 12.57
N ASN A 419 22.21 29.60 12.00
CA ASN A 419 23.14 29.42 10.87
C ASN A 419 22.51 28.86 9.60
N VAL A 420 21.26 29.27 9.29
CA VAL A 420 20.52 28.84 8.10
C VAL A 420 20.74 29.80 6.93
N ILE A 421 20.69 31.10 7.18
CA ILE A 421 20.80 32.15 6.17
C ILE A 421 22.26 32.53 5.95
N LYS A 422 22.69 32.66 4.70
CA LYS A 422 24.04 33.10 4.32
C LYS A 422 24.34 34.52 4.82
N GLN A 423 25.61 34.81 4.96
CA GLN A 423 26.09 36.18 5.19
C GLN A 423 25.81 37.08 3.98
N LYS A 424 25.67 38.38 4.21
CA LYS A 424 25.39 39.43 3.22
C LYS A 424 23.95 39.44 2.67
N ILE A 425 23.04 38.65 3.25
CA ILE A 425 21.60 38.69 2.92
C ILE A 425 20.87 39.76 3.72
N SER A 426 21.25 39.97 4.97
CA SER A 426 20.70 40.99 5.85
C SER A 426 21.81 41.63 6.64
N GLU A 427 22.00 42.94 6.44
CA GLU A 427 22.97 43.75 7.19
C GLU A 427 22.71 43.70 8.72
N GLU A 428 21.43 43.68 9.12
CA GLU A 428 21.04 43.58 10.52
C GLU A 428 21.42 42.23 11.13
N LEU A 429 21.18 41.14 10.39
CA LEU A 429 21.58 39.79 10.84
C LEU A 429 23.08 39.65 10.98
N ASP A 430 23.81 40.15 10.00
CA ASP A 430 25.27 40.11 10.01
C ASP A 430 25.87 40.96 11.14
N HIS A 431 25.25 42.14 11.41
CA HIS A 431 25.66 42.99 12.55
C HIS A 431 25.41 42.25 13.88
N LEU A 432 24.26 41.64 14.08
CA LEU A 432 23.92 40.87 15.28
C LEU A 432 24.85 39.66 15.50
N ARG A 433 25.15 38.94 14.42
CA ARG A 433 26.13 37.81 14.44
C ARG A 433 27.53 38.31 14.75
N GLY A 434 27.89 39.50 14.24
CA GLY A 434 29.16 40.18 14.55
C GLY A 434 29.26 40.52 16.03
N LEU A 435 28.20 40.99 16.66
CA LEU A 435 28.15 41.25 18.11
C LEU A 435 28.29 39.96 18.90
N GLN A 436 27.62 38.88 18.51
CA GLN A 436 27.72 37.56 19.16
C GLN A 436 29.13 36.99 19.07
N ASN A 437 29.81 37.11 17.92
CA ASN A 437 31.17 36.60 17.72
C ASN A 437 32.20 37.41 18.46
N LYS A 438 32.11 38.74 18.42
CA LYS A 438 32.94 39.64 19.23
C LYS A 438 32.75 39.36 20.73
N GLY A 439 31.54 39.03 21.09
CA GLY A 439 31.18 38.68 22.42
C GLY A 439 31.90 37.45 22.96
N ARG A 440 32.02 36.40 22.20
CA ARG A 440 32.76 35.19 22.60
C ARG A 440 34.24 35.54 22.85
N GLY A 441 34.86 36.34 21.99
CA GLY A 441 36.21 36.84 22.21
C GLY A 441 36.35 37.66 23.51
N PHE A 442 35.36 38.47 23.86
CA PHE A 442 35.30 39.22 25.10
C PHE A 442 35.26 38.34 26.37
N LEU A 443 34.56 37.20 26.33
CA LEU A 443 34.53 36.23 27.43
C LEU A 443 35.93 35.60 27.66
N ASP A 444 36.62 35.28 26.57
CA ASP A 444 37.95 34.72 26.60
C ASP A 444 38.96 35.75 27.12
N GLU A 445 38.88 37.01 26.65
CA GLU A 445 39.68 38.13 27.13
C GLU A 445 39.39 38.44 28.62
N MET A 446 38.11 38.45 29.01
CA MET A 446 37.67 38.62 30.38
C MET A 446 38.20 37.49 31.27
N CYS A 447 38.07 36.23 30.81
CA CYS A 447 38.59 35.08 31.52
C CYS A 447 40.08 35.21 31.75
N GLN A 448 40.84 35.57 30.71
CA GLN A 448 42.27 35.75 30.79
C GLN A 448 42.67 36.92 31.71
N ARG A 449 42.01 38.06 31.61
CA ARG A 449 42.21 39.21 32.50
C ARG A 449 41.92 38.89 33.98
N GLU A 450 40.85 38.15 34.25
CA GLU A 450 40.51 37.76 35.62
C GLU A 450 41.45 36.65 36.15
N VAL A 451 41.95 35.79 35.29
CA VAL A 451 43.03 34.85 35.66
C VAL A 451 44.31 35.61 36.06
N GLU A 452 44.74 36.62 35.29
CA GLU A 452 45.89 37.45 35.61
C GLU A 452 45.69 38.26 36.88
N ARG A 453 44.46 38.83 37.06
CA ARG A 453 44.13 39.62 38.29
C ARG A 453 44.09 38.79 39.55
N THR A 454 43.56 37.58 39.49
CA THR A 454 43.31 36.74 40.68
C THR A 454 44.40 35.70 40.94
N GLY A 455 45.18 35.38 39.88
CA GLY A 455 46.15 34.26 39.92
C GLY A 455 45.48 32.88 39.99
N ILE A 456 44.19 32.76 39.59
CA ILE A 456 43.45 31.50 39.61
C ILE A 456 43.48 30.92 38.20
N THR A 457 44.48 30.08 37.92
CA THR A 457 44.62 29.46 36.57
C THR A 457 43.52 28.46 36.17
N SER A 458 42.72 28.03 37.14
CA SER A 458 41.58 27.09 36.90
C SER A 458 40.22 27.79 36.75
N LEU A 459 40.20 29.12 36.66
CA LEU A 459 39.02 29.93 36.46
C LEU A 459 38.40 29.59 35.09
N LYS A 460 37.08 29.49 35.04
CA LYS A 460 36.34 29.31 33.82
C LYS A 460 35.11 30.20 33.82
N ILE A 461 34.80 30.79 32.67
CA ILE A 461 33.52 31.43 32.45
C ILE A 461 32.66 30.43 31.67
N ASP A 462 31.47 30.10 32.19
CA ASP A 462 30.57 29.13 31.62
C ASP A 462 29.11 29.62 31.70
N PHE A 463 28.18 28.98 31.02
CA PHE A 463 26.78 29.37 30.94
C PHE A 463 25.86 28.29 31.52
N ASN A 464 24.81 28.70 32.20
CA ASN A 464 23.77 27.84 32.72
C ASN A 464 22.39 28.46 32.47
N ASN A 465 21.44 27.71 31.91
CA ASN A 465 20.09 28.17 31.56
C ASN A 465 19.31 28.76 32.75
N VAL A 466 19.66 28.45 34.02
CA VAL A 466 18.97 28.93 35.22
C VAL A 466 19.59 30.21 35.73
N PHE A 467 20.94 30.34 35.68
CA PHE A 467 21.69 31.38 36.33
C PHE A 467 22.44 32.32 35.38
N GLY A 468 22.40 32.02 34.03
CA GLY A 468 23.11 32.78 33.01
C GLY A 468 24.64 32.50 33.00
N TYR A 469 25.43 33.50 32.54
CA TYR A 469 26.89 33.40 32.57
C TYR A 469 27.42 33.53 34.00
N PHE A 470 28.43 32.73 34.33
CA PHE A 470 29.07 32.73 35.64
C PHE A 470 30.53 32.41 35.52
N ILE A 471 31.32 32.90 36.52
CA ILE A 471 32.70 32.57 36.73
C ILE A 471 32.76 31.41 37.73
N GLU A 472 33.29 30.26 37.34
CA GLU A 472 33.41 29.09 38.19
C GLU A 472 34.81 29.04 38.79
N VAL A 473 34.87 29.02 40.15
CA VAL A 473 36.10 28.93 40.93
C VAL A 473 36.06 27.69 41.80
N ARG A 474 37.12 26.88 41.75
CA ARG A 474 37.26 25.70 42.63
C ARG A 474 37.41 26.13 44.08
N ASN A 475 36.83 25.37 45.01
CA ASN A 475 36.88 25.66 46.44
C ASN A 475 38.28 25.83 46.98
N THR A 476 39.35 25.27 46.39
CA THR A 476 40.77 25.43 46.72
C THR A 476 41.28 26.85 46.52
N HIS A 477 40.58 27.69 45.76
CA HIS A 477 41.00 29.08 45.47
C HIS A 477 40.00 30.12 45.96
N LYS A 478 39.08 29.73 46.81
CA LYS A 478 38.01 30.60 47.36
C LYS A 478 38.52 31.87 47.98
N ASP A 479 39.66 31.80 48.70
CA ASP A 479 40.23 32.94 49.41
C ASP A 479 40.87 33.97 48.48
N LYS A 480 41.03 33.68 47.22
CA LYS A 480 41.56 34.58 46.17
C LYS A 480 40.47 35.32 45.38
N VAL A 481 39.21 35.06 45.69
CA VAL A 481 38.10 35.68 44.98
C VAL A 481 38.01 37.16 45.37
N PRO A 482 37.94 38.08 44.39
CA PRO A 482 37.80 39.52 44.67
C PRO A 482 36.43 39.82 45.30
N GLY A 483 36.44 40.88 46.17
CA GLY A 483 35.22 41.28 46.87
C GLY A 483 34.10 41.89 45.99
N ASP A 484 34.45 42.28 44.80
CA ASP A 484 33.47 42.82 43.79
C ASP A 484 32.69 41.71 43.06
N TRP A 485 33.05 40.43 43.24
CA TRP A 485 32.30 39.32 42.66
C TRP A 485 31.10 38.92 43.53
N ILE A 486 29.94 38.82 42.94
CA ILE A 486 28.72 38.43 43.63
C ILE A 486 28.55 36.90 43.51
N ARG A 487 28.53 36.20 44.64
CA ARG A 487 28.32 34.76 44.68
C ARG A 487 26.87 34.41 44.33
N LYS A 488 26.66 33.56 43.30
CA LYS A 488 25.37 33.09 42.83
C LYS A 488 24.99 31.69 43.32
N GLN A 489 25.96 30.80 43.36
CA GLN A 489 25.72 29.38 43.69
C GLN A 489 26.98 28.76 44.35
N THR A 490 26.72 27.89 45.33
CA THR A 490 27.75 27.05 45.97
C THR A 490 27.52 25.61 45.53
N LEU A 491 28.53 24.98 44.97
CA LEU A 491 28.59 23.57 44.58
C LEU A 491 29.51 22.81 45.51
N VAL A 492 29.48 21.47 45.46
CA VAL A 492 30.34 20.60 46.31
C VAL A 492 31.84 20.91 46.12
N ASN A 493 32.28 21.17 44.88
CA ASN A 493 33.72 21.34 44.53
C ASN A 493 34.07 22.72 43.99
N ALA A 494 33.10 23.63 43.80
CA ALA A 494 33.28 24.95 43.20
C ALA A 494 32.24 25.94 43.70
N GLU A 495 32.54 27.24 43.58
CA GLU A 495 31.58 28.33 43.74
C GLU A 495 31.43 29.08 42.39
N ARG A 496 30.22 29.60 42.16
CA ARG A 496 29.89 30.35 40.96
C ARG A 496 29.62 31.80 41.31
N TYR A 497 30.27 32.68 40.58
CA TYR A 497 30.24 34.12 40.78
C TYR A 497 29.77 34.86 39.55
N ILE A 498 29.31 36.10 39.72
CA ILE A 498 28.94 37.01 38.63
C ILE A 498 29.54 38.37 38.92
N THR A 499 29.94 39.09 37.88
CA THR A 499 30.33 40.50 37.93
C THR A 499 29.30 41.37 37.27
N GLU A 500 29.29 42.68 37.56
CA GLU A 500 28.40 43.63 36.90
C GLU A 500 28.67 43.67 35.38
N GLU A 501 29.94 43.66 34.99
CA GLU A 501 30.41 43.60 33.60
C GLU A 501 29.91 42.33 32.87
N LEU A 502 29.93 41.18 33.53
CA LEU A 502 29.43 39.92 33.00
C LEU A 502 27.90 39.93 32.85
N LYS A 503 27.20 40.60 33.71
CA LYS A 503 25.72 40.76 33.68
C LYS A 503 25.27 41.70 32.56
N GLU A 504 25.94 42.83 32.36
CA GLU A 504 25.68 43.75 31.26
C GLU A 504 25.93 43.07 29.91
N TYR A 505 27.03 42.34 29.84
CA TYR A 505 27.38 41.54 28.69
C TYR A 505 26.36 40.43 28.39
N GLU A 506 25.92 39.70 29.41
CA GLU A 506 24.83 38.69 29.28
C GLU A 506 23.57 39.30 28.68
N SER A 507 23.15 40.45 29.18
CA SER A 507 21.95 41.15 28.67
C SER A 507 22.08 41.51 27.19
N GLN A 508 23.25 41.93 26.74
CA GLN A 508 23.50 42.27 25.34
C GLN A 508 23.49 41.04 24.42
N ILE A 509 24.12 39.93 24.86
CA ILE A 509 24.22 38.70 24.07
C ILE A 509 22.91 37.94 24.02
N LEU A 510 22.24 37.73 25.14
CA LEU A 510 20.92 37.05 25.14
C LEU A 510 19.89 37.82 24.29
N GLY A 511 19.93 39.16 24.37
CA GLY A 511 19.11 40.01 23.49
C GLY A 511 19.49 39.90 22.02
N ALA A 512 20.78 39.72 21.70
CA ALA A 512 21.21 39.49 20.30
C ALA A 512 20.83 38.10 19.79
N GLU A 513 21.01 37.06 20.59
CA GLU A 513 20.61 35.67 20.23
C GLU A 513 19.14 35.52 19.95
N GLU A 514 18.27 36.12 20.77
CA GLU A 514 16.85 36.13 20.57
C GLU A 514 16.47 36.86 19.27
N LYS A 515 17.07 38.04 19.04
CA LYS A 515 16.87 38.80 17.79
C LYS A 515 17.37 38.06 16.54
N ILE A 516 18.55 37.41 16.64
CA ILE A 516 19.05 36.53 15.55
C ILE A 516 18.04 35.44 15.23
N SER A 517 17.55 34.74 16.24
CA SER A 517 16.58 33.65 16.06
C SER A 517 15.29 34.13 15.39
N VAL A 518 14.75 35.26 15.83
CA VAL A 518 13.52 35.85 15.24
C VAL A 518 13.76 36.27 13.78
N LEU A 519 14.86 37.00 13.51
CA LEU A 519 15.17 37.51 12.20
C LEU A 519 15.50 36.38 11.21
N GLU A 520 16.26 35.38 11.65
CA GLU A 520 16.59 34.24 10.84
C GLU A 520 15.35 33.39 10.49
N ASN A 521 14.40 33.27 11.41
CA ASN A 521 13.11 32.63 11.18
C ASN A 521 12.28 33.41 10.13
N GLN A 522 12.24 34.75 10.22
CA GLN A 522 11.53 35.58 9.24
C GLN A 522 12.13 35.45 7.84
N LEU A 523 13.45 35.51 7.73
CA LEU A 523 14.16 35.37 6.44
C LEU A 523 13.97 33.96 5.86
N TYR A 524 14.02 32.94 6.70
CA TYR A 524 13.77 31.56 6.26
C TYR A 524 12.35 31.37 5.73
N ARG A 525 11.33 31.88 6.45
CA ARG A 525 9.93 31.85 5.97
C ARG A 525 9.75 32.58 4.66
N LYS A 526 10.46 33.69 4.45
CA LYS A 526 10.47 34.39 3.17
C LYS A 526 11.02 33.51 2.05
N VAL A 527 12.16 32.87 2.26
CA VAL A 527 12.73 31.91 1.27
C VAL A 527 11.75 30.79 0.97
N CYS A 528 11.06 30.23 1.99
CA CYS A 528 10.01 29.23 1.77
C CYS A 528 8.86 29.76 0.92
N SER A 529 8.37 30.98 1.22
CA SER A 529 7.30 31.63 0.44
C SER A 529 7.72 31.89 -1.01
N ASP A 530 8.93 32.37 -1.25
CA ASP A 530 9.48 32.59 -2.58
C ASP A 530 9.64 31.28 -3.36
N THR A 531 10.01 30.19 -2.68
CA THR A 531 10.10 28.84 -3.26
C THR A 531 8.72 28.32 -3.69
N MET A 532 7.66 28.63 -2.95
CA MET A 532 6.29 28.19 -3.27
C MET A 532 5.78 28.72 -4.62
N ILE A 533 6.33 29.81 -5.14
CA ILE A 533 5.95 30.36 -6.47
C ILE A 533 6.25 29.35 -7.59
N TYR A 534 7.23 28.48 -7.39
CA TYR A 534 7.67 27.49 -8.37
C TYR A 534 7.03 26.12 -8.18
N MET A 535 6.05 25.98 -7.28
CA MET A 535 5.46 24.68 -6.88
C MET A 535 4.97 23.86 -8.07
N ASP A 536 4.19 24.43 -8.98
CA ASP A 536 3.63 23.73 -10.13
C ASP A 536 4.74 23.14 -11.01
N ARG A 537 5.80 23.93 -11.27
CA ARG A 537 6.95 23.47 -12.07
C ARG A 537 7.76 22.37 -11.37
N ILE A 538 7.86 22.41 -10.03
CA ILE A 538 8.51 21.36 -9.26
C ILE A 538 7.68 20.06 -9.31
N GLN A 539 6.34 20.15 -9.25
CA GLN A 539 5.46 19.01 -9.39
C GLN A 539 5.49 18.40 -10.81
N GLU A 540 5.59 19.23 -11.86
CA GLU A 540 5.81 18.77 -13.23
C GLU A 540 7.14 17.99 -13.34
N ASN A 541 8.22 18.56 -12.81
CA ASN A 541 9.52 17.89 -12.76
C ASN A 541 9.44 16.56 -11.98
N SER A 542 8.74 16.53 -10.84
CA SER A 542 8.54 15.31 -10.06
C SER A 542 7.89 14.20 -10.87
N ASN A 543 6.85 14.53 -11.64
CA ASN A 543 6.18 13.57 -12.51
C ASN A 543 7.11 13.01 -13.61
N ILE A 544 7.89 13.88 -14.25
CA ILE A 544 8.81 13.47 -15.32
C ILE A 544 9.94 12.61 -14.75
N ILE A 545 10.52 13.01 -13.63
CA ILE A 545 11.56 12.25 -12.93
C ILE A 545 11.04 10.90 -12.49
N ALA A 546 9.81 10.82 -11.98
CA ALA A 546 9.19 9.54 -11.62
C ALA A 546 9.04 8.61 -12.82
N GLN A 547 8.65 9.13 -14.00
CA GLN A 547 8.56 8.34 -15.22
C GLN A 547 9.94 7.84 -15.70
N LEU A 548 10.94 8.69 -15.66
CA LEU A 548 12.32 8.34 -16.02
C LEU A 548 12.89 7.29 -15.06
N ASP A 549 12.66 7.45 -13.74
CA ASP A 549 13.11 6.52 -12.71
C ASP A 549 12.50 5.13 -12.88
N VAL A 550 11.18 5.05 -13.16
CA VAL A 550 10.53 3.78 -13.49
C VAL A 550 11.13 3.14 -14.73
N ALA A 551 11.40 3.92 -15.78
CA ALA A 551 12.00 3.40 -17.00
C ALA A 551 13.44 2.89 -16.79
N VAL A 552 14.26 3.61 -16.03
CA VAL A 552 15.60 3.18 -15.63
C VAL A 552 15.53 1.90 -14.82
N GLY A 553 14.68 1.84 -13.79
CA GLY A 553 14.53 0.65 -12.96
C GLY A 553 14.04 -0.59 -13.74
N LEU A 554 13.07 -0.43 -14.66
CA LEU A 554 12.61 -1.51 -15.53
C LEU A 554 13.66 -1.92 -16.59
N SER A 555 14.49 -0.98 -17.06
CA SER A 555 15.63 -1.26 -17.92
C SER A 555 16.71 -2.08 -17.18
N GLU A 556 17.05 -1.70 -15.94
CA GLU A 556 17.97 -2.48 -15.10
C GLU A 556 17.46 -3.90 -14.86
N LEU A 557 16.16 -4.05 -14.54
CA LEU A 557 15.51 -5.35 -14.39
C LEU A 557 15.58 -6.18 -15.67
N ALA A 558 15.26 -5.57 -16.81
CA ALA A 558 15.27 -6.28 -18.10
C ALA A 558 16.63 -6.86 -18.44
N VAL A 559 17.71 -6.12 -18.18
CA VAL A 559 19.10 -6.58 -18.43
C VAL A 559 19.49 -7.66 -17.41
N SER A 560 19.26 -7.43 -16.10
CA SER A 560 19.66 -8.36 -15.05
C SER A 560 18.97 -9.73 -15.14
N GLU A 561 17.69 -9.75 -15.49
CA GLU A 561 16.87 -10.95 -15.54
C GLU A 561 16.66 -11.51 -16.96
N SER A 562 17.31 -10.92 -17.95
CA SER A 562 17.19 -11.29 -19.37
C SER A 562 15.73 -11.32 -19.83
N TYR A 563 15.00 -10.22 -19.62
CA TYR A 563 13.63 -10.05 -20.11
C TYR A 563 13.64 -9.47 -21.52
N THR A 564 12.63 -9.79 -22.31
CA THR A 564 12.50 -9.36 -23.70
C THR A 564 11.41 -8.32 -23.88
N LYS A 565 11.56 -7.47 -24.91
CA LYS A 565 10.55 -6.49 -25.30
C LYS A 565 9.32 -7.22 -25.86
N PRO A 566 8.11 -7.05 -25.26
CA PRO A 566 6.90 -7.65 -25.82
C PRO A 566 6.39 -6.86 -27.02
N VAL A 567 5.70 -7.55 -27.93
CA VAL A 567 4.92 -6.95 -29.02
C VAL A 567 3.47 -6.88 -28.57
N LEU A 568 2.92 -5.67 -28.50
CA LEU A 568 1.50 -5.47 -28.21
C LEU A 568 0.76 -5.02 -29.47
N ASN A 569 -0.46 -5.53 -29.63
CA ASN A 569 -1.34 -5.19 -30.75
C ASN A 569 -2.81 -5.16 -30.31
N ASP A 570 -3.69 -4.70 -31.19
CA ASP A 570 -5.15 -4.69 -30.97
C ASP A 570 -5.84 -6.02 -31.31
N GLY A 571 -5.06 -7.06 -31.61
CA GLY A 571 -5.54 -8.41 -31.82
C GLY A 571 -6.11 -9.07 -30.55
N PHE A 572 -6.37 -10.38 -30.63
CA PHE A 572 -6.94 -11.15 -29.50
C PHE A 572 -6.02 -12.29 -29.06
N SER A 573 -4.93 -12.53 -29.77
CA SER A 573 -4.02 -13.64 -29.48
C SER A 573 -3.05 -13.32 -28.34
N ILE A 574 -2.65 -14.36 -27.63
CA ILE A 574 -1.54 -14.36 -26.68
C ILE A 574 -0.59 -15.45 -27.14
N ASP A 575 0.60 -15.10 -27.60
CA ASP A 575 1.66 -16.05 -28.00
C ASP A 575 2.90 -15.79 -27.15
N LEU A 576 3.18 -16.69 -26.21
CA LEU A 576 4.33 -16.64 -25.31
C LEU A 576 5.23 -17.84 -25.56
N LYS A 577 6.51 -17.59 -25.83
CA LYS A 577 7.51 -18.64 -25.98
C LYS A 577 8.51 -18.58 -24.83
N GLU A 578 8.79 -19.73 -24.25
CA GLU A 578 9.71 -19.88 -23.11
C GLU A 578 9.42 -18.86 -22.00
N ALA A 579 8.13 -18.69 -21.66
CA ALA A 579 7.73 -17.78 -20.59
C ALA A 579 8.09 -18.34 -19.22
N ARG A 580 8.47 -17.46 -18.30
CA ARG A 580 8.91 -17.77 -16.93
C ARG A 580 8.06 -17.03 -15.91
N HIS A 581 7.99 -17.55 -14.69
CA HIS A 581 7.22 -16.90 -13.61
C HIS A 581 8.18 -16.07 -12.74
N PRO A 582 8.15 -14.73 -12.79
CA PRO A 582 9.16 -13.88 -12.14
C PRO A 582 9.23 -14.09 -10.62
N ILE A 583 8.09 -14.28 -9.95
CA ILE A 583 8.06 -14.48 -8.49
C ILE A 583 8.70 -15.82 -8.10
N ILE A 584 8.33 -16.89 -8.78
CA ILE A 584 8.86 -18.22 -8.49
C ILE A 584 10.35 -18.28 -8.87
N GLU A 585 10.72 -17.75 -10.03
CA GLU A 585 12.12 -17.71 -10.48
C GLU A 585 13.03 -17.01 -9.47
N ASN A 586 12.59 -15.88 -8.93
CA ASN A 586 13.35 -15.13 -7.92
C ASN A 586 13.42 -15.86 -6.55
N ALA A 587 12.47 -16.77 -6.27
CA ALA A 587 12.43 -17.53 -5.03
C ALA A 587 13.20 -18.86 -5.08
N LEU A 588 13.68 -19.28 -6.25
CA LEU A 588 14.43 -20.54 -6.40
C LEU A 588 15.79 -20.45 -5.71
N PRO A 589 16.27 -21.56 -5.12
CA PRO A 589 17.62 -21.66 -4.59
C PRO A 589 18.68 -21.37 -5.66
N LEU A 590 19.84 -20.88 -5.23
CA LEU A 590 20.99 -20.64 -6.13
C LEU A 590 21.37 -21.92 -6.89
N GLY A 591 21.37 -21.84 -8.21
CA GLY A 591 21.70 -22.97 -9.12
C GLY A 591 20.48 -23.72 -9.66
N GLU A 592 19.29 -23.52 -9.13
CA GLU A 592 18.06 -24.01 -9.74
C GLU A 592 17.52 -23.00 -10.77
N LYS A 593 17.01 -23.56 -11.89
CA LYS A 593 16.41 -22.73 -12.96
C LYS A 593 14.93 -23.00 -13.07
N TYR A 594 14.16 -21.96 -13.32
CA TYR A 594 12.75 -22.12 -13.68
C TYR A 594 12.62 -22.81 -15.05
N ILE A 595 11.67 -23.74 -15.18
CA ILE A 595 11.41 -24.42 -16.44
C ILE A 595 10.42 -23.57 -17.26
N PRO A 596 10.86 -22.99 -18.38
CA PRO A 596 10.02 -22.08 -19.17
C PRO A 596 8.95 -22.85 -19.94
N ASN A 597 7.81 -22.21 -20.18
CA ASN A 597 6.65 -22.80 -20.85
C ASN A 597 6.13 -21.93 -21.98
N ASP A 598 5.62 -22.57 -23.04
CA ASP A 598 4.97 -21.93 -24.17
C ASP A 598 3.47 -21.87 -23.94
N ILE A 599 2.85 -20.75 -24.25
CA ILE A 599 1.41 -20.56 -24.17
C ILE A 599 0.92 -19.85 -25.43
N PHE A 600 -0.06 -20.46 -26.08
CA PHE A 600 -0.77 -19.85 -27.18
C PHE A 600 -2.27 -19.85 -26.88
N LEU A 601 -2.93 -18.71 -27.00
CA LEU A 601 -4.38 -18.55 -26.87
C LEU A 601 -4.88 -17.60 -27.94
N ASP A 602 -5.97 -17.99 -28.59
CA ASP A 602 -6.69 -17.15 -29.55
C ASP A 602 -8.22 -17.36 -29.45
N LYS A 603 -8.98 -16.69 -30.27
CA LYS A 603 -10.44 -16.88 -30.33
C LYS A 603 -10.86 -17.99 -31.29
N ASP A 604 -10.02 -18.35 -32.25
CA ASP A 604 -10.43 -19.16 -33.41
C ASP A 604 -10.07 -20.63 -33.24
N SER A 605 -8.89 -20.93 -32.70
CA SER A 605 -8.34 -22.28 -32.64
C SER A 605 -8.09 -22.83 -31.24
N GLN A 606 -7.73 -21.98 -30.30
CA GLN A 606 -7.31 -22.37 -28.95
C GLN A 606 -7.78 -21.34 -27.90
N GLN A 607 -9.11 -21.27 -27.72
CA GLN A 607 -9.74 -20.36 -26.78
C GLN A 607 -9.53 -20.81 -25.31
N ILE A 608 -9.70 -22.11 -25.07
CA ILE A 608 -9.60 -22.72 -23.72
C ILE A 608 -8.51 -23.79 -23.72
N ILE A 609 -7.56 -23.62 -22.81
CA ILE A 609 -6.56 -24.65 -22.50
C ILE A 609 -6.95 -25.35 -21.21
N MET A 610 -7.28 -26.65 -21.31
CA MET A 610 -7.45 -27.53 -20.16
C MET A 610 -6.08 -28.02 -19.71
N VAL A 611 -5.68 -27.68 -18.49
CA VAL A 611 -4.37 -28.08 -17.93
C VAL A 611 -4.59 -29.17 -16.88
N THR A 612 -4.18 -30.39 -17.22
CA THR A 612 -4.24 -31.54 -16.33
C THR A 612 -2.86 -31.91 -15.75
N GLY A 613 -2.83 -32.78 -14.77
CA GLY A 613 -1.61 -33.26 -14.13
C GLY A 613 -1.70 -33.24 -12.59
N PRO A 614 -0.70 -33.83 -11.91
CA PRO A 614 -0.72 -33.94 -10.45
C PRO A 614 -0.61 -32.58 -9.76
N ASN A 615 -1.07 -32.56 -8.53
CA ASN A 615 -0.79 -31.45 -7.63
C ASN A 615 0.74 -31.37 -7.40
N MET A 616 1.30 -30.19 -7.26
CA MET A 616 2.75 -29.89 -7.23
C MET A 616 3.47 -29.95 -8.58
N ALA A 617 2.83 -30.34 -9.68
CA ALA A 617 3.45 -30.29 -10.99
C ALA A 617 3.66 -28.88 -11.55
N GLY A 618 2.99 -27.88 -10.99
CA GLY A 618 3.13 -26.47 -11.39
C GLY A 618 1.99 -25.93 -12.25
N LYS A 619 0.82 -26.58 -12.30
CA LYS A 619 -0.37 -26.10 -13.04
C LYS A 619 -0.70 -24.65 -12.70
N SER A 620 -0.94 -24.35 -11.43
CA SER A 620 -1.28 -23.02 -10.93
C SER A 620 -0.19 -21.98 -11.22
N ALA A 621 1.09 -22.40 -11.21
CA ALA A 621 2.21 -21.53 -11.55
C ALA A 621 2.17 -21.09 -13.01
N ILE A 622 1.84 -22.01 -13.94
CA ILE A 622 1.73 -21.71 -15.39
C ILE A 622 0.56 -20.77 -15.65
N LEU A 623 -0.60 -20.98 -15.01
CA LEU A 623 -1.73 -20.06 -15.11
C LEU A 623 -1.33 -18.65 -14.67
N ARG A 624 -0.81 -18.50 -13.46
CA ARG A 624 -0.38 -17.22 -12.90
C ARG A 624 0.71 -16.54 -13.73
N GLN A 625 1.70 -17.33 -14.21
CA GLN A 625 2.75 -16.86 -15.11
C GLN A 625 2.16 -16.13 -16.32
N THR A 626 1.18 -16.71 -16.98
CA THR A 626 0.55 -16.14 -18.19
C THR A 626 -0.07 -14.77 -17.88
N ALA A 627 -0.84 -14.66 -16.80
CA ALA A 627 -1.44 -13.38 -16.40
C ALA A 627 -0.40 -12.34 -16.00
N ILE A 628 0.64 -12.73 -15.27
CA ILE A 628 1.71 -11.82 -14.84
C ILE A 628 2.52 -11.30 -16.03
N VAL A 629 2.83 -12.15 -17.01
CA VAL A 629 3.52 -11.72 -18.24
C VAL A 629 2.67 -10.72 -19.02
N CYS A 630 1.37 -10.97 -19.20
CA CYS A 630 0.45 -10.03 -19.84
C CYS A 630 0.35 -8.71 -19.07
N LEU A 631 0.27 -8.78 -17.75
CA LEU A 631 0.25 -7.59 -16.88
C LEU A 631 1.54 -6.77 -17.03
N MET A 632 2.70 -7.42 -16.98
CA MET A 632 4.00 -6.75 -17.14
C MET A 632 4.11 -6.06 -18.51
N ALA A 633 3.62 -6.69 -19.57
CA ALA A 633 3.57 -6.07 -20.89
C ALA A 633 2.70 -4.79 -20.87
N GLN A 634 1.50 -4.84 -20.25
CA GLN A 634 0.56 -3.70 -20.24
C GLN A 634 0.93 -2.57 -19.28
N ILE A 635 1.81 -2.78 -18.31
CA ILE A 635 2.42 -1.65 -17.56
C ILE A 635 3.54 -0.96 -18.35
N GLY A 636 3.96 -1.52 -19.49
CA GLY A 636 5.07 -1.05 -20.29
C GLY A 636 6.43 -1.54 -19.79
N SER A 637 6.52 -2.79 -19.36
CA SER A 637 7.75 -3.48 -18.94
C SER A 637 8.15 -4.53 -19.97
N PHE A 638 9.44 -4.83 -20.05
CA PHE A 638 9.92 -6.06 -20.68
C PHE A 638 9.48 -7.25 -19.84
N VAL A 639 9.36 -8.42 -20.47
CA VAL A 639 8.72 -9.61 -19.91
C VAL A 639 9.64 -10.82 -19.82
N PRO A 640 9.47 -11.70 -18.82
CA PRO A 640 10.25 -12.91 -18.65
C PRO A 640 9.84 -13.98 -19.66
N ALA A 641 10.15 -13.78 -20.93
CA ALA A 641 9.90 -14.71 -22.03
C ALA A 641 10.99 -14.55 -23.08
N LYS A 642 11.15 -15.55 -23.98
CA LYS A 642 12.00 -15.41 -25.15
C LYS A 642 11.32 -14.65 -26.29
N TYR A 643 10.01 -14.80 -26.38
CA TYR A 643 9.13 -14.07 -27.28
C TYR A 643 7.78 -13.89 -26.63
N ALA A 644 7.19 -12.72 -26.80
CA ALA A 644 5.83 -12.43 -26.34
C ALA A 644 5.12 -11.51 -27.33
N GLU A 645 4.01 -11.98 -27.90
CA GLU A 645 3.06 -11.19 -28.68
C GLU A 645 1.69 -11.26 -28.00
N ILE A 646 1.15 -10.10 -27.66
CA ILE A 646 -0.02 -10.02 -26.78
C ILE A 646 -1.03 -9.03 -27.36
N GLY A 647 -2.21 -9.52 -27.71
CA GLY A 647 -3.38 -8.70 -27.91
C GLY A 647 -3.81 -8.08 -26.60
N VAL A 648 -3.97 -6.75 -26.57
CA VAL A 648 -4.29 -6.01 -25.35
C VAL A 648 -5.53 -6.58 -24.64
N LEU A 649 -5.38 -6.85 -23.36
CA LEU A 649 -6.45 -7.32 -22.46
C LEU A 649 -7.16 -6.13 -21.80
N ASP A 650 -8.46 -6.29 -21.56
CA ASP A 650 -9.26 -5.34 -20.78
C ASP A 650 -9.57 -5.82 -19.37
N LYS A 651 -9.55 -7.16 -19.15
CA LYS A 651 -9.80 -7.77 -17.85
C LYS A 651 -8.94 -9.01 -17.64
N ILE A 652 -8.45 -9.18 -16.43
CA ILE A 652 -7.86 -10.44 -15.96
C ILE A 652 -8.65 -10.90 -14.74
N PHE A 653 -9.16 -12.12 -14.80
CA PHE A 653 -9.86 -12.78 -13.71
C PHE A 653 -9.12 -14.02 -13.26
N THR A 654 -9.05 -14.22 -11.96
CA THR A 654 -8.45 -15.42 -11.40
C THR A 654 -9.33 -16.04 -10.33
N ARG A 655 -9.54 -17.34 -10.44
CA ARG A 655 -10.05 -18.18 -9.37
C ARG A 655 -9.00 -19.24 -9.08
N VAL A 656 -8.18 -19.02 -8.04
CA VAL A 656 -7.01 -19.86 -7.72
C VAL A 656 -6.98 -20.14 -6.22
N GLY A 657 -7.03 -21.40 -5.84
CA GLY A 657 -6.87 -21.86 -4.45
C GLY A 657 -8.10 -21.64 -3.55
N ALA A 658 -8.18 -22.36 -2.45
CA ALA A 658 -9.18 -22.12 -1.40
C ALA A 658 -8.64 -21.06 -0.43
N SER A 659 -9.27 -19.88 -0.41
CA SER A 659 -9.06 -18.93 0.69
C SER A 659 -10.11 -19.21 1.76
N ASP A 660 -9.67 -19.81 2.88
CA ASP A 660 -10.53 -19.96 4.05
C ASP A 660 -10.82 -18.58 4.64
N ASN A 661 -12.02 -18.06 4.39
CA ASN A 661 -12.49 -16.85 5.05
C ASN A 661 -13.29 -17.24 6.30
N ILE A 662 -12.59 -17.79 7.28
CA ILE A 662 -13.18 -18.26 8.55
C ILE A 662 -13.88 -17.10 9.28
N SER A 663 -13.41 -15.87 9.07
CA SER A 663 -13.97 -14.68 9.73
C SER A 663 -15.36 -14.27 9.24
N ALA A 664 -15.78 -14.67 8.04
CA ALA A 664 -17.10 -14.36 7.49
C ALA A 664 -18.13 -15.48 7.71
N GLY A 665 -17.72 -16.65 8.21
CA GLY A 665 -18.63 -17.80 8.43
C GLY A 665 -19.19 -18.42 7.14
N GLU A 666 -18.65 -18.06 5.96
CA GLU A 666 -19.06 -18.61 4.67
C GLU A 666 -18.34 -19.92 4.40
N SER A 667 -19.07 -20.88 3.80
CA SER A 667 -18.46 -22.11 3.29
C SER A 667 -17.46 -21.80 2.18
N THR A 668 -16.29 -22.46 2.18
CA THR A 668 -15.26 -22.34 1.13
C THR A 668 -15.84 -22.54 -0.27
N PHE A 669 -16.81 -23.45 -0.41
CA PHE A 669 -17.52 -23.69 -1.66
C PHE A 669 -18.42 -22.52 -2.08
N MET A 670 -19.10 -21.86 -1.14
CA MET A 670 -19.91 -20.67 -1.44
C MET A 670 -19.06 -19.51 -1.91
N VAL A 671 -17.90 -19.29 -1.28
CA VAL A 671 -16.91 -18.27 -1.73
C VAL A 671 -16.46 -18.57 -3.15
N GLU A 672 -16.13 -19.84 -3.44
CA GLU A 672 -15.75 -20.30 -4.77
C GLU A 672 -16.84 -20.02 -5.81
N MET A 673 -18.08 -20.32 -5.49
CA MET A 673 -19.21 -20.08 -6.42
C MET A 673 -19.49 -18.59 -6.61
N ASN A 674 -19.35 -17.77 -5.59
CA ASN A 674 -19.48 -16.31 -5.68
C ASN A 674 -18.40 -15.70 -6.59
N GLU A 675 -17.14 -16.14 -6.46
CA GLU A 675 -16.04 -15.71 -7.34
C GLU A 675 -16.29 -16.14 -8.78
N ALA A 676 -16.70 -17.40 -9.01
CA ALA A 676 -17.00 -17.91 -10.33
C ALA A 676 -18.19 -17.16 -10.97
N ALA A 677 -19.26 -16.91 -10.22
CA ALA A 677 -20.41 -16.15 -10.68
C ALA A 677 -20.02 -14.71 -11.05
N TYR A 678 -19.17 -14.05 -10.23
CA TYR A 678 -18.67 -12.72 -10.55
C TYR A 678 -17.90 -12.71 -11.88
N ILE A 679 -17.01 -13.67 -12.08
CA ILE A 679 -16.26 -13.82 -13.33
C ILE A 679 -17.21 -13.96 -14.51
N LEU A 680 -18.11 -14.95 -14.47
CA LEU A 680 -18.99 -15.26 -15.60
C LEU A 680 -19.93 -14.12 -15.99
N ASN A 681 -20.35 -13.31 -15.03
CA ASN A 681 -21.21 -12.14 -15.27
C ASN A 681 -20.46 -10.90 -15.79
N ASN A 682 -19.12 -10.90 -15.73
CA ASN A 682 -18.31 -9.72 -16.07
C ASN A 682 -17.32 -9.95 -17.21
N ILE A 683 -17.40 -11.07 -17.92
CA ILE A 683 -16.51 -11.39 -19.04
C ILE A 683 -16.68 -10.44 -20.22
N SER A 684 -15.61 -10.20 -20.95
CA SER A 684 -15.54 -9.43 -22.18
C SER A 684 -14.79 -10.22 -23.26
N ASP A 685 -14.74 -9.71 -24.46
CA ASP A 685 -14.04 -10.32 -25.59
C ASP A 685 -12.51 -10.25 -25.47
N ARG A 686 -11.98 -9.41 -24.61
CA ARG A 686 -10.54 -9.24 -24.31
C ARG A 686 -10.16 -9.76 -22.92
N SER A 687 -11.06 -10.49 -22.24
CA SER A 687 -10.78 -11.08 -20.94
C SER A 687 -9.79 -12.26 -21.04
N LEU A 688 -8.91 -12.34 -20.02
CA LEU A 688 -8.12 -13.53 -19.70
C LEU A 688 -8.66 -14.12 -18.39
N ILE A 689 -9.06 -15.38 -18.41
CA ILE A 689 -9.67 -16.06 -17.27
C ILE A 689 -8.76 -17.21 -16.83
N LEU A 690 -8.43 -17.26 -15.55
CA LEU A 690 -7.64 -18.32 -14.93
C LEU A 690 -8.49 -19.05 -13.90
N LEU A 691 -8.86 -20.30 -14.19
CA LEU A 691 -9.64 -21.15 -13.31
C LEU A 691 -8.75 -22.30 -12.82
N ASP A 692 -8.59 -22.41 -11.51
CA ASP A 692 -7.74 -23.45 -10.90
C ASP A 692 -8.57 -24.29 -9.92
N GLU A 693 -8.74 -25.55 -10.25
CA GLU A 693 -9.38 -26.56 -9.43
C GLU A 693 -10.83 -26.22 -8.99
N ILE A 694 -11.65 -25.73 -9.89
CA ILE A 694 -13.08 -25.46 -9.65
C ILE A 694 -13.83 -26.74 -9.30
N GLY A 695 -14.74 -26.67 -8.31
CA GLY A 695 -15.60 -27.78 -7.90
C GLY A 695 -15.02 -28.66 -6.78
N ARG A 696 -13.88 -28.29 -6.17
CA ARG A 696 -13.26 -29.08 -5.09
C ARG A 696 -14.02 -29.09 -3.77
N GLY A 697 -14.82 -28.06 -3.52
CA GLY A 697 -15.53 -27.84 -2.25
C GLY A 697 -16.81 -28.66 -2.06
N THR A 698 -17.19 -29.54 -3.03
CA THR A 698 -18.43 -30.30 -3.03
C THR A 698 -18.19 -31.78 -3.42
N SER A 699 -19.27 -32.54 -3.64
CA SER A 699 -19.16 -33.92 -4.09
C SER A 699 -18.47 -34.00 -5.47
N THR A 700 -17.78 -35.09 -5.77
CA THR A 700 -17.01 -35.23 -7.02
C THR A 700 -17.90 -35.02 -8.24
N TYR A 701 -19.10 -35.57 -8.26
CA TYR A 701 -20.02 -35.44 -9.40
C TYR A 701 -20.55 -34.04 -9.59
N ASP A 702 -20.94 -33.35 -8.50
CA ASP A 702 -21.36 -31.96 -8.57
C ASP A 702 -20.19 -31.09 -9.05
N GLY A 703 -18.99 -31.33 -8.53
CA GLY A 703 -17.78 -30.60 -8.90
C GLY A 703 -17.45 -30.72 -10.39
N VAL A 704 -17.44 -31.94 -10.93
CA VAL A 704 -17.22 -32.20 -12.38
C VAL A 704 -18.31 -31.52 -13.21
N SER A 705 -19.60 -31.66 -12.81
CA SER A 705 -20.73 -31.11 -13.55
C SER A 705 -20.65 -29.59 -13.63
N ILE A 706 -20.31 -28.92 -12.51
CA ILE A 706 -20.16 -27.46 -12.47
C ILE A 706 -18.95 -27.04 -13.32
N ALA A 707 -17.80 -27.71 -13.20
CA ALA A 707 -16.61 -27.38 -13.97
C ALA A 707 -16.84 -27.54 -15.48
N TRP A 708 -17.54 -28.62 -15.89
CA TRP A 708 -17.93 -28.85 -17.27
C TRP A 708 -18.85 -27.73 -17.81
N ALA A 709 -19.91 -27.44 -17.05
CA ALA A 709 -20.87 -26.42 -17.44
C ALA A 709 -20.25 -25.02 -17.56
N ILE A 710 -19.32 -24.67 -16.67
CA ILE A 710 -18.57 -23.41 -16.75
C ILE A 710 -17.70 -23.36 -18.01
N ALA A 711 -16.97 -24.42 -18.32
CA ALA A 711 -16.10 -24.48 -19.50
C ALA A 711 -16.93 -24.43 -20.81
N GLU A 712 -18.04 -25.15 -20.85
CA GLU A 712 -19.00 -25.12 -21.98
C GLU A 712 -19.60 -23.71 -22.15
N TYR A 713 -20.07 -23.09 -21.07
CA TYR A 713 -20.58 -21.72 -21.09
C TYR A 713 -19.54 -20.74 -21.66
N LEU A 714 -18.30 -20.78 -21.19
CA LEU A 714 -17.23 -19.93 -21.69
C LEU A 714 -16.92 -20.17 -23.18
N HIS A 715 -16.97 -21.43 -23.63
CA HIS A 715 -16.75 -21.77 -25.02
C HIS A 715 -17.86 -21.24 -25.93
N GLN A 716 -19.13 -21.37 -25.51
CA GLN A 716 -20.31 -20.97 -26.27
C GLN A 716 -20.60 -19.47 -26.19
N HIS A 717 -20.07 -18.77 -25.17
CA HIS A 717 -20.33 -17.37 -24.93
C HIS A 717 -19.85 -16.48 -26.11
N PRO A 718 -20.62 -15.47 -26.55
CA PRO A 718 -20.27 -14.63 -27.69
C PRO A 718 -18.92 -13.91 -27.58
N THR A 719 -18.47 -13.61 -26.34
CA THR A 719 -17.19 -12.94 -26.08
C THR A 719 -15.99 -13.83 -26.39
N GLN A 720 -16.11 -15.15 -26.34
CA GLN A 720 -15.05 -16.12 -26.56
C GLN A 720 -13.79 -15.77 -25.71
N ALA A 721 -13.98 -15.49 -24.43
CA ALA A 721 -12.91 -15.09 -23.53
C ALA A 721 -11.84 -16.17 -23.42
N LYS A 722 -10.56 -15.76 -23.48
CA LYS A 722 -9.40 -16.66 -23.40
C LYS A 722 -9.31 -17.25 -22.00
N THR A 723 -9.20 -18.57 -21.91
CA THR A 723 -9.27 -19.26 -20.62
C THR A 723 -8.17 -20.30 -20.44
N LEU A 724 -7.50 -20.26 -19.30
CA LEU A 724 -6.66 -21.34 -18.79
C LEU A 724 -7.39 -22.01 -17.64
N PHE A 725 -7.68 -23.32 -17.79
CA PHE A 725 -8.48 -24.08 -16.84
C PHE A 725 -7.66 -25.25 -16.29
N ALA A 726 -7.09 -25.11 -15.11
CA ALA A 726 -6.40 -26.21 -14.45
C ALA A 726 -7.40 -27.08 -13.67
N THR A 727 -7.33 -28.36 -13.84
CA THR A 727 -8.25 -29.32 -13.22
C THR A 727 -7.54 -30.64 -12.89
N HIS A 728 -8.11 -31.36 -11.95
CA HIS A 728 -7.77 -32.73 -11.64
C HIS A 728 -8.84 -33.71 -12.14
N TYR A 729 -9.93 -33.20 -12.72
CA TYR A 729 -10.99 -34.01 -13.32
C TYR A 729 -10.58 -34.45 -14.73
N HIS A 730 -10.30 -35.74 -14.89
CA HIS A 730 -9.90 -36.31 -16.16
C HIS A 730 -11.04 -36.34 -17.18
N GLU A 731 -12.28 -36.32 -16.69
CA GLU A 731 -13.50 -36.27 -17.49
C GLU A 731 -13.55 -35.04 -18.41
N LEU A 732 -12.97 -33.90 -17.97
CA LEU A 732 -12.93 -32.71 -18.79
C LEU A 732 -12.03 -32.84 -20.04
N ASN A 733 -11.15 -33.88 -20.09
CA ASN A 733 -10.38 -34.17 -21.31
C ASN A 733 -11.26 -34.52 -22.51
N GLU A 734 -12.44 -35.05 -22.26
CA GLU A 734 -13.40 -35.41 -23.33
C GLU A 734 -14.01 -34.18 -24.02
N MET A 735 -13.93 -32.98 -23.40
CA MET A 735 -14.46 -31.76 -24.00
C MET A 735 -13.82 -31.44 -25.36
N THR A 736 -12.57 -31.82 -25.60
CA THR A 736 -11.87 -31.58 -26.87
C THR A 736 -12.50 -32.34 -28.05
N VAL A 737 -13.31 -33.35 -27.80
CA VAL A 737 -14.04 -34.10 -28.83
C VAL A 737 -15.24 -33.32 -29.34
N ASN A 738 -15.87 -32.55 -28.44
CA ASN A 738 -17.12 -31.86 -28.72
C ASN A 738 -16.93 -30.36 -28.99
N PHE A 739 -15.78 -29.79 -28.60
CA PHE A 739 -15.53 -28.35 -28.64
C PHE A 739 -14.18 -28.03 -29.29
N ASP A 740 -14.18 -27.62 -30.54
CA ASP A 740 -13.00 -27.43 -31.39
C ASP A 740 -11.98 -26.46 -30.85
N ARG A 741 -12.41 -25.42 -30.10
CA ARG A 741 -11.53 -24.40 -29.52
C ARG A 741 -11.04 -24.74 -28.09
N VAL A 742 -11.39 -25.94 -27.59
CA VAL A 742 -10.85 -26.47 -26.32
C VAL A 742 -9.66 -27.38 -26.64
N LYS A 743 -8.52 -27.17 -26.02
CA LYS A 743 -7.32 -27.99 -26.17
C LYS A 743 -6.83 -28.53 -24.84
N ASN A 744 -6.46 -29.79 -24.82
CA ASN A 744 -5.89 -30.44 -23.64
C ASN A 744 -4.38 -30.30 -23.62
N PHE A 745 -3.88 -29.94 -22.46
CA PHE A 745 -2.45 -29.94 -22.12
C PHE A 745 -2.26 -30.61 -20.76
N HIS A 746 -1.09 -31.16 -20.54
CA HIS A 746 -0.72 -31.64 -19.23
C HIS A 746 0.70 -31.23 -18.86
N VAL A 747 0.94 -31.14 -17.55
CA VAL A 747 2.28 -30.86 -17.04
C VAL A 747 3.04 -32.17 -16.97
N SER A 748 4.13 -32.26 -17.74
CA SER A 748 4.91 -33.47 -17.91
C SER A 748 5.62 -33.92 -16.64
N ILE A 749 5.70 -35.20 -16.48
CA ILE A 749 6.40 -35.93 -15.42
C ILE A 749 7.21 -37.04 -16.03
N GLN A 750 8.31 -37.41 -15.37
CA GLN A 750 9.11 -38.56 -15.73
C GLN A 750 9.12 -39.55 -14.58
N GLU A 751 8.75 -40.78 -14.86
CA GLU A 751 8.88 -41.85 -13.90
C GLU A 751 10.27 -42.49 -14.06
N ASN A 752 11.04 -42.53 -12.97
CA ASN A 752 12.34 -43.20 -12.94
C ASN A 752 12.42 -44.12 -11.72
N LYS A 753 12.40 -45.47 -11.97
CA LYS A 753 12.49 -46.50 -10.94
C LYS A 753 11.50 -46.32 -9.78
N GLY A 754 10.24 -45.98 -10.08
CA GLY A 754 9.19 -45.77 -9.07
C GLY A 754 9.27 -44.45 -8.29
N ASN A 755 10.15 -43.55 -8.72
CA ASN A 755 10.17 -42.18 -8.28
C ASN A 755 9.67 -41.25 -9.41
N ILE A 756 8.83 -40.24 -9.05
CA ILE A 756 8.34 -39.27 -10.00
C ILE A 756 9.21 -38.02 -9.95
N ILE A 757 9.67 -37.61 -11.12
CA ILE A 757 10.35 -36.35 -11.34
C ILE A 757 9.38 -35.41 -12.08
N PHE A 758 9.03 -34.28 -11.45
CA PHE A 758 8.20 -33.26 -12.06
C PHE A 758 9.04 -32.44 -13.04
N LEU A 759 8.82 -32.63 -14.34
CA LEU A 759 9.54 -31.89 -15.38
C LEU A 759 9.02 -30.45 -15.55
N ARG A 760 7.83 -30.15 -14.97
CA ARG A 760 7.21 -28.81 -14.97
C ARG A 760 7.05 -28.20 -16.39
N LYS A 761 7.06 -29.01 -17.43
CA LYS A 761 6.88 -28.60 -18.83
C LYS A 761 5.46 -28.90 -19.28
N LEU A 762 4.78 -27.89 -19.83
CA LEU A 762 3.45 -28.02 -20.42
C LEU A 762 3.59 -28.66 -21.81
N ILE A 763 2.89 -29.75 -22.03
CA ILE A 763 2.89 -30.45 -23.33
C ILE A 763 1.45 -30.74 -23.78
N PRO A 764 1.17 -30.77 -25.10
CA PRO A 764 -0.15 -31.11 -25.63
C PRO A 764 -0.60 -32.51 -25.23
N GLY A 765 -1.92 -32.67 -25.04
CA GLY A 765 -2.56 -33.93 -24.67
C GLY A 765 -3.04 -33.96 -23.22
N GLY A 766 -3.98 -34.85 -22.88
CA GLY A 766 -4.50 -35.05 -21.53
C GLY A 766 -3.63 -36.01 -20.72
N SER A 767 -3.65 -35.93 -19.39
CA SER A 767 -3.06 -36.95 -18.49
C SER A 767 -4.14 -38.00 -18.15
N GLU A 768 -3.83 -39.26 -18.32
CA GLU A 768 -4.75 -40.36 -18.02
C GLU A 768 -4.57 -40.91 -16.61
N HIS A 769 -3.47 -40.58 -15.91
CA HIS A 769 -3.10 -41.17 -14.64
C HIS A 769 -3.19 -40.17 -13.47
N SER A 770 -3.68 -40.66 -12.34
CA SER A 770 -3.68 -39.95 -11.06
C SER A 770 -2.39 -40.25 -10.28
N PHE A 771 -1.73 -39.17 -9.81
CA PHE A 771 -0.45 -39.27 -9.09
C PHE A 771 -0.55 -38.91 -7.60
N GLY A 772 -1.77 -38.76 -7.05
CA GLY A 772 -2.00 -38.36 -5.66
C GLY A 772 -1.30 -39.22 -4.62
N ILE A 773 -1.30 -40.56 -4.83
CA ILE A 773 -0.65 -41.52 -3.92
C ILE A 773 0.87 -41.35 -3.95
N HIS A 774 1.47 -41.06 -5.09
CA HIS A 774 2.89 -40.76 -5.21
C HIS A 774 3.29 -39.48 -4.47
N VAL A 775 2.47 -38.43 -4.52
CA VAL A 775 2.68 -37.21 -3.75
C VAL A 775 2.58 -37.47 -2.25
N ALA A 776 1.63 -38.34 -1.81
CA ALA A 776 1.50 -38.75 -0.43
C ALA A 776 2.77 -39.51 0.06
N LYS A 777 3.37 -40.35 -0.81
CA LYS A 777 4.64 -41.03 -0.53
C LYS A 777 5.80 -40.04 -0.36
N LEU A 778 5.89 -39.03 -1.26
CA LEU A 778 6.90 -37.97 -1.18
C LEU A 778 6.75 -37.08 0.07
N ALA A 779 5.52 -36.88 0.53
CA ALA A 779 5.21 -36.15 1.77
C ALA A 779 5.56 -36.94 3.05
N GLY A 780 6.09 -38.19 2.92
CA GLY A 780 6.49 -38.99 4.06
C GLY A 780 5.36 -39.79 4.73
N MET A 781 4.23 -40.00 4.03
CA MET A 781 3.13 -40.84 4.56
C MET A 781 3.59 -42.28 4.82
N PRO A 782 3.14 -42.92 5.92
CA PRO A 782 3.57 -44.27 6.26
C PRO A 782 3.35 -45.27 5.11
N SER A 783 4.36 -46.13 4.81
CA SER A 783 4.35 -47.03 3.66
C SER A 783 3.15 -47.98 3.65
N LYS A 784 2.64 -48.41 4.82
CA LYS A 784 1.42 -49.23 4.92
C LYS A 784 0.18 -48.54 4.36
N VAL A 785 0.05 -47.23 4.61
CA VAL A 785 -1.07 -46.42 4.11
C VAL A 785 -0.94 -46.22 2.59
N VAL A 786 0.26 -45.90 2.11
CA VAL A 786 0.56 -45.73 0.67
C VAL A 786 0.29 -47.04 -0.11
N ASN A 787 0.75 -48.21 0.40
CA ASN A 787 0.52 -49.49 -0.25
C ASN A 787 -0.97 -49.82 -0.30
N ARG A 788 -1.70 -49.63 0.82
CA ARG A 788 -3.15 -49.87 0.86
C ARG A 788 -3.93 -48.96 -0.10
N ALA A 789 -3.53 -47.68 -0.18
CA ALA A 789 -4.13 -46.70 -1.12
C ALA A 789 -3.92 -47.14 -2.59
N ASN A 790 -2.72 -47.66 -2.93
CA ASN A 790 -2.47 -48.22 -4.28
C ASN A 790 -3.35 -49.44 -4.59
N ASP A 791 -3.57 -50.35 -3.64
CA ASP A 791 -4.44 -51.51 -3.83
C ASP A 791 -5.90 -51.09 -4.07
N ILE A 792 -6.37 -50.12 -3.30
CA ILE A 792 -7.71 -49.55 -3.45
C ILE A 792 -7.85 -48.86 -4.81
N LEU A 793 -6.85 -48.04 -5.22
CA LEU A 793 -6.86 -47.37 -6.52
C LEU A 793 -6.98 -48.33 -7.67
N LYS A 794 -6.17 -49.42 -7.67
CA LYS A 794 -6.23 -50.48 -8.70
C LYS A 794 -7.63 -51.12 -8.79
N THR A 795 -8.27 -51.33 -7.64
CA THR A 795 -9.63 -51.90 -7.60
C THR A 795 -10.67 -50.98 -8.19
N LEU A 796 -10.55 -49.66 -7.89
CA LEU A 796 -11.46 -48.65 -8.42
C LEU A 796 -11.27 -48.42 -9.93
N GLU A 797 -10.02 -48.39 -10.41
CA GLU A 797 -9.70 -48.28 -11.84
C GLU A 797 -10.15 -49.52 -12.64
N ALA A 798 -10.03 -50.72 -12.08
CA ALA A 798 -10.49 -51.95 -12.72
C ALA A 798 -12.04 -52.01 -12.82
N SER A 799 -12.76 -51.49 -11.82
CA SER A 799 -14.21 -51.38 -11.88
C SER A 799 -14.68 -50.34 -12.92
N ARG A 800 -13.89 -49.31 -13.16
CA ARG A 800 -14.18 -48.27 -14.17
C ARG A 800 -14.00 -48.74 -15.62
N SER A 801 -12.99 -49.62 -15.87
CA SER A 801 -12.71 -50.17 -17.19
C SER A 801 -13.72 -51.24 -17.65
N GLN A 802 -14.48 -51.84 -16.73
CA GLN A 802 -15.54 -52.78 -17.06
C GLN A 802 -16.88 -52.10 -17.47
N SER A 803 -17.09 -50.82 -17.15
CA SER A 803 -18.32 -50.06 -17.46
C SER A 803 -18.21 -49.11 -18.65
N GLY A 804 -17.08 -49.07 -19.38
CA GLY A 804 -16.83 -48.12 -20.42
C GLY A 804 -16.83 -48.65 -21.85
N SER A 805 -17.91 -48.47 -22.59
CA SER A 805 -17.84 -48.41 -24.05
C SER A 805 -18.29 -47.02 -24.51
N SER A 806 -17.43 -46.33 -25.24
CA SER A 806 -17.51 -44.96 -25.70
C SER A 806 -18.67 -44.63 -26.70
N GLU A 807 -19.62 -45.52 -26.88
CA GLU A 807 -20.76 -45.35 -27.80
C GLU A 807 -21.99 -44.61 -27.22
N ASN A 808 -22.04 -44.44 -25.86
CA ASN A 808 -23.24 -43.86 -25.24
C ASN A 808 -23.24 -42.33 -25.14
N ILE A 809 -22.18 -41.66 -25.42
CA ILE A 809 -22.08 -40.17 -25.27
C ILE A 809 -22.65 -39.44 -26.50
N LYS A 810 -22.67 -40.09 -27.70
CA LYS A 810 -23.18 -39.48 -28.94
C LYS A 810 -24.70 -39.40 -29.04
N ARG A 811 -25.47 -39.96 -28.08
CA ARG A 811 -26.96 -40.01 -28.16
C ARG A 811 -27.70 -39.00 -27.26
N VAL A 812 -26.98 -38.12 -26.55
CA VAL A 812 -27.59 -37.21 -25.55
C VAL A 812 -27.78 -35.78 -26.08
N THR A 813 -27.59 -35.52 -27.37
CA THR A 813 -27.75 -34.18 -27.94
C THR A 813 -29.17 -33.83 -28.45
N GLU A 814 -30.12 -34.74 -28.47
CA GLU A 814 -31.54 -34.39 -28.75
C GLU A 814 -32.47 -35.25 -27.91
N GLU A 815 -33.28 -34.57 -27.08
CA GLU A 815 -34.40 -35.07 -26.27
C GLU A 815 -34.07 -35.78 -24.93
N ASN A 816 -34.38 -35.06 -23.83
CA ASN A 816 -34.53 -35.54 -22.43
C ASN A 816 -33.23 -35.89 -21.66
N MET A 817 -32.72 -34.87 -20.99
CA MET A 817 -31.78 -35.06 -19.91
C MET A 817 -32.34 -35.90 -18.76
N GLN A 818 -32.05 -37.18 -18.76
CA GLN A 818 -31.92 -37.96 -17.56
C GLN A 818 -30.56 -38.64 -17.60
N LEU A 819 -29.59 -37.95 -17.03
CA LEU A 819 -28.20 -38.42 -16.86
C LEU A 819 -28.19 -39.65 -15.95
N SER A 820 -28.15 -40.78 -16.55
CA SER A 820 -27.82 -42.05 -15.87
C SER A 820 -26.30 -42.19 -15.88
N PHE A 821 -25.62 -41.39 -15.06
CA PHE A 821 -24.19 -41.60 -14.76
C PHE A 821 -24.05 -42.32 -13.41
N PHE A 822 -23.43 -43.50 -13.46
CA PHE A 822 -23.05 -44.36 -12.35
C PHE A 822 -24.16 -44.92 -11.46
N GLN A 823 -24.67 -46.08 -11.85
CA GLN A 823 -25.13 -47.03 -10.87
C GLN A 823 -23.89 -47.51 -10.06
N LEU A 824 -23.74 -47.02 -8.84
CA LEU A 824 -23.17 -47.86 -7.79
C LEU A 824 -24.17 -48.97 -7.59
N ASP A 825 -23.92 -50.12 -8.19
CA ASP A 825 -24.65 -51.36 -7.90
C ASP A 825 -24.34 -51.66 -6.43
N ASP A 826 -25.26 -51.29 -5.54
CA ASP A 826 -25.31 -51.84 -4.21
C ASP A 826 -25.61 -53.31 -4.39
N PRO A 827 -24.74 -54.25 -4.00
CA PRO A 827 -24.95 -55.68 -4.14
C PRO A 827 -26.30 -56.14 -3.54
N VAL A 828 -26.82 -55.40 -2.55
CA VAL A 828 -28.13 -55.64 -1.93
C VAL A 828 -29.26 -55.27 -2.90
N LEU A 829 -29.15 -54.19 -3.67
CA LEU A 829 -30.11 -53.80 -4.67
C LEU A 829 -30.14 -54.71 -5.89
N GLU A 830 -28.97 -55.25 -6.28
CA GLU A 830 -28.83 -56.22 -7.36
C GLU A 830 -29.50 -57.57 -6.98
N ASN A 831 -29.24 -58.07 -5.76
CA ASN A 831 -29.90 -59.22 -5.23
C ASN A 831 -31.43 -59.09 -5.11
N ILE A 832 -31.90 -57.89 -4.71
CA ILE A 832 -33.35 -57.57 -4.66
C ILE A 832 -33.96 -57.57 -6.05
N ARG A 833 -33.26 -57.03 -7.06
CA ARG A 833 -33.68 -56.96 -8.45
C ARG A 833 -33.77 -58.40 -9.05
N GLU A 834 -32.78 -59.23 -8.77
CA GLU A 834 -32.77 -60.63 -9.21
C GLU A 834 -33.93 -61.41 -8.58
N GLU A 835 -34.17 -61.28 -7.29
CA GLU A 835 -35.28 -61.94 -6.60
C GLU A 835 -36.64 -61.45 -7.09
N LEU A 836 -36.82 -60.14 -7.37
CA LEU A 836 -38.03 -59.61 -7.94
C LEU A 836 -38.26 -60.07 -9.39
N THR A 837 -37.20 -60.22 -10.20
CA THR A 837 -37.30 -60.67 -11.59
C THR A 837 -37.68 -62.16 -11.72
N LYS A 838 -37.32 -62.98 -10.71
CA LYS A 838 -37.65 -64.40 -10.61
C LYS A 838 -39.09 -64.71 -10.15
N ILE A 839 -39.86 -63.67 -9.75
CA ILE A 839 -41.24 -63.81 -9.23
C ILE A 839 -42.25 -63.75 -10.38
N ASP A 840 -42.97 -64.83 -10.62
CA ASP A 840 -44.12 -64.79 -11.46
C ASP A 840 -45.39 -64.50 -10.59
N ILE A 841 -45.86 -63.22 -10.69
CA ILE A 841 -46.99 -62.73 -9.88
C ILE A 841 -48.29 -63.51 -10.12
N ASN A 842 -48.49 -64.14 -11.28
CA ASN A 842 -49.71 -64.84 -11.63
C ASN A 842 -49.81 -66.23 -11.03
N THR A 843 -48.74 -66.79 -10.50
CA THR A 843 -48.66 -68.13 -9.90
C THR A 843 -48.60 -68.10 -8.37
N LEU A 844 -48.50 -66.92 -7.71
CA LEU A 844 -48.31 -66.83 -6.26
C LEU A 844 -49.67 -66.72 -5.54
N THR A 845 -49.80 -67.49 -4.47
CA THR A 845 -50.90 -67.21 -3.53
C THR A 845 -50.65 -66.03 -2.65
N PRO A 846 -51.68 -65.32 -2.07
CA PRO A 846 -51.51 -64.17 -1.24
C PRO A 846 -50.53 -64.37 -0.04
N ILE A 847 -50.45 -65.55 0.51
CA ILE A 847 -49.59 -65.85 1.63
C ILE A 847 -48.12 -65.91 1.13
N GLU A 848 -47.91 -66.60 0.01
CA GLU A 848 -46.55 -66.67 -0.62
C GLU A 848 -46.05 -65.33 -1.06
N ALA A 849 -46.93 -64.45 -1.61
CA ALA A 849 -46.57 -63.06 -1.93
C ALA A 849 -46.11 -62.31 -0.71
N LEU A 850 -46.82 -62.41 0.41
CA LEU A 850 -46.42 -61.80 1.72
C LEU A 850 -45.09 -62.37 2.27
N MET A 851 -44.87 -63.66 2.13
CA MET A 851 -43.59 -64.29 2.57
C MET A 851 -42.41 -63.81 1.69
N LYS A 852 -42.59 -63.66 0.37
CA LYS A 852 -41.56 -63.17 -0.55
C LYS A 852 -41.28 -61.68 -0.30
N LEU A 853 -42.29 -60.84 -0.09
CA LEU A 853 -42.13 -59.46 0.33
C LEU A 853 -41.38 -59.29 1.63
N ASN A 854 -41.64 -60.18 2.63
CA ASN A 854 -40.91 -60.16 3.89
C ASN A 854 -39.47 -60.62 3.77
N SER A 855 -39.21 -61.54 2.85
CA SER A 855 -37.86 -61.98 2.52
C SER A 855 -37.03 -60.84 1.87
N ILE A 856 -37.62 -60.13 0.91
CA ILE A 856 -37.01 -58.96 0.24
C ILE A 856 -36.78 -57.82 1.25
N LYS A 857 -37.74 -57.59 2.15
CA LYS A 857 -37.60 -56.58 3.22
C LYS A 857 -36.44 -56.91 4.17
N LYS A 858 -36.20 -58.19 4.47
CA LYS A 858 -35.09 -58.64 5.31
C LYS A 858 -33.72 -58.42 4.62
N MET A 859 -33.63 -58.43 3.31
CA MET A 859 -32.40 -58.10 2.55
C MET A 859 -32.03 -56.61 2.65
N ILE A 860 -32.97 -55.71 2.91
CA ILE A 860 -32.74 -54.27 3.13
C ILE A 860 -32.27 -53.95 4.57
N GLY A 861 -32.20 -54.94 5.46
CA GLY A 861 -31.61 -54.75 6.78
C GLY A 861 -32.50 -54.10 7.85
N LYS A 862 -33.83 -54.31 7.77
CA LYS A 862 -34.76 -53.96 8.84
C LYS A 862 -35.73 -55.08 9.11
#